data_06d5c22f07d62f45b98503dcf3b42d42
#
_entry.id   06d5c22f07d62f45b98503dcf3b42d42
#
_cell.length_a   1.000
_cell.length_b   1.000
_cell.length_c   1.000
_cell.angle_alpha   90.00
_cell.angle_beta   90.00
_cell.angle_gamma   90.00
#
_symmetry.space_group_name_H-M   'P 1'
#
loop_
_entity.id
_entity.type
_entity.pdbx_description
1 polymer ?
#
loop_
_entity_poly.entity_id
_entity_poly.type
_entity_poly.pdbx_seq_one_letter_code
_entity_poly.pdbx_strand_id
1 'polypeptide(L)'
;MHTRHRAWRALRSSSLPTCLLALAITPVTPIAAAAAMVAAAPASASLAALEAQAGLVAAQPTELYLDVSIDGQPTGLLVSVLQQGASLRMTVESLRELGLDPARFGVADRTDFLLDEIDGMTWRYDSAAQTLALTLSDRLRVARVISARTVRASGAGQASRGMLLNYNVFAQSSGGSVASNLDLRYFDPYGSLSSTGAAILRGEERGYTRYDTTWTYANQDRLTTVQLGDTVTPALSWSRALRLGGIEWRRNFELRPDLVTYPVASIAGSAVVPTSVDLFVNNVRQFSTSVPTGPFVVDQVAGLNGAGQATVITRDALGREVATTLPLYVDTRLLARGLTDFAVSLGALRRDYGVASFRYGGPAAVGSVRHGWTDRMTLEGHAEAGSGQVLLGGGVLARVLGAGVASGALAASAGRYRGWQATLGYQYVSPRFALDLQSIRASAGFGDLGTLEGTPVPRALDRASISTAFGGNSFSMNLIQLRTPLVAGVAPLLDPFGNPLTRLTAPALTPTPALVTRTVSLAWSRSVGLRGYFSLGAFQDLERRAERGITATFSMAFDSRVAVNANAGRQRGEQVASVSMGRAPDFDGGLGWAVQAGKTGAQRYDQAQLQYLGAHGRAIVSTQRVGESRNTSLDVSGAIVAMDGALITARNVGRGFALVSGGAPDLPVLQDNRPIGRTDRNGRLLVPDLQPYAASRIAIDPSSLPSDTRIPHTVLEIVPRQNAGVVARFAIERYAAATLTLVRADGTVPDVGTLARLDGSELTAMVGYDGVLFIEGLRAQNRVRVGSGKDVCEVRFDYKPVAGELPVIGPLVCQPLQGE
;
A
#
# COMPACT_ATOMS: atom_id res chain seq x y z
N MET A 1 -11.64 -34.23 65.72
CA MET A 1 -10.95 -33.43 66.74
C MET A 1 -10.90 -31.98 66.28
N HIS A 2 -11.64 -31.17 67.01
CA HIS A 2 -11.54 -29.74 67.30
C HIS A 2 -11.17 -28.75 66.14
N THR A 3 -12.18 -28.01 65.59
CA THR A 3 -12.78 -26.74 66.07
C THR A 3 -11.87 -25.52 66.04
N ARG A 4 -12.29 -24.48 65.26
CA ARG A 4 -12.81 -23.12 65.64
C ARG A 4 -12.62 -22.19 64.34
N HIS A 5 -13.71 -21.75 63.74
CA HIS A 5 -14.55 -20.58 63.99
C HIS A 5 -13.80 -19.24 64.19
N ARG A 6 -14.10 -18.30 63.30
CA ARG A 6 -14.69 -16.92 63.40
C ARG A 6 -14.45 -16.20 62.03
N ALA A 7 -15.41 -15.90 61.21
CA ALA A 7 -16.53 -14.97 61.35
C ALA A 7 -16.08 -13.50 61.57
N TRP A 8 -16.21 -12.67 60.54
CA TRP A 8 -16.60 -11.27 60.72
C TRP A 8 -17.55 -10.84 59.61
N ARG A 9 -18.66 -10.29 60.10
CA ARG A 9 -19.83 -9.82 59.35
C ARG A 9 -19.61 -8.41 58.83
N ALA A 10 -20.18 -8.15 57.66
CA ALA A 10 -21.11 -7.10 57.27
C ALA A 10 -20.88 -5.65 57.75
N LEU A 11 -20.82 -4.73 56.79
CA LEU A 11 -21.47 -3.44 56.92
C LEU A 11 -22.18 -3.08 55.63
N ARG A 12 -23.45 -2.75 55.87
CA ARG A 12 -24.49 -2.37 54.89
C ARG A 12 -24.35 -0.93 54.45
N SER A 13 -24.78 -0.72 53.23
CA SER A 13 -25.66 0.36 52.69
C SER A 13 -25.41 1.81 53.10
N SER A 14 -25.27 2.64 52.02
CA SER A 14 -26.07 3.87 51.88
C SER A 14 -26.07 4.40 50.47
N SER A 15 -27.17 4.29 49.85
CA SER A 15 -28.00 5.27 49.10
C SER A 15 -27.30 6.47 48.42
N LEU A 16 -27.57 6.57 47.13
CA LEU A 16 -27.56 7.77 46.31
C LEU A 16 -28.33 8.94 46.95
N PRO A 17 -27.99 10.16 46.55
CA PRO A 17 -29.02 10.98 45.95
C PRO A 17 -28.62 11.65 44.63
N THR A 18 -29.58 11.60 43.76
CA THR A 18 -29.78 12.39 42.57
C THR A 18 -29.86 13.89 42.93
N CYS A 19 -29.03 14.72 42.33
CA CYS A 19 -29.25 16.16 42.29
C CYS A 19 -29.37 16.60 40.83
N LEU A 20 -30.62 16.84 40.43
CA LEU A 20 -31.00 17.68 39.31
C LEU A 20 -30.79 19.14 39.73
N LEU A 21 -29.96 19.88 39.00
CA LEU A 21 -29.92 21.34 39.06
C LEU A 21 -30.39 21.89 37.74
N ALA A 22 -31.65 22.36 37.78
CA ALA A 22 -32.21 23.21 36.73
C ALA A 22 -31.72 24.64 36.96
N LEU A 23 -31.01 25.21 35.98
CA LEU A 23 -30.74 26.67 35.95
C LEU A 23 -31.69 27.33 34.99
N ALA A 24 -32.58 28.14 35.54
CA ALA A 24 -33.46 29.05 34.84
C ALA A 24 -32.66 30.26 34.31
N ILE A 25 -32.78 30.54 33.04
CA ILE A 25 -32.28 31.78 32.44
C ILE A 25 -33.41 32.79 32.37
N THR A 26 -33.30 33.89 33.08
CA THR A 26 -34.16 35.07 32.97
C THR A 26 -33.55 36.04 31.92
N PRO A 27 -34.36 36.68 31.07
CA PRO A 27 -33.88 37.65 30.12
C PRO A 27 -33.75 39.06 30.78
N VAL A 28 -32.60 39.68 30.53
CA VAL A 28 -32.33 41.08 30.88
C VAL A 28 -32.68 41.96 29.68
N THR A 29 -33.63 42.83 29.85
CA THR A 29 -33.96 43.93 28.91
C THR A 29 -33.03 45.13 29.11
N PRO A 30 -32.55 45.79 28.04
CA PRO A 30 -31.80 47.05 28.19
C PRO A 30 -32.73 48.26 28.29
N ILE A 31 -32.43 49.10 29.23
CA ILE A 31 -33.02 50.39 29.48
C ILE A 31 -32.55 51.40 28.46
N ALA A 32 -33.51 52.11 27.85
CA ALA A 32 -33.29 53.28 27.00
C ALA A 32 -32.91 54.49 27.82
N ALA A 33 -31.85 55.18 27.48
CA ALA A 33 -31.57 56.51 27.99
C ALA A 33 -31.74 57.56 26.89
N ALA A 34 -32.70 58.38 27.02
CA ALA A 34 -32.96 59.58 26.22
C ALA A 34 -32.04 60.71 26.67
N ALA A 35 -31.48 61.47 25.78
CA ALA A 35 -30.89 62.76 26.04
C ALA A 35 -31.15 63.72 24.87
N ALA A 36 -31.63 64.88 25.29
CA ALA A 36 -32.35 65.92 24.69
C ALA A 36 -31.69 66.75 23.56
N MET A 37 -32.58 67.34 22.79
CA MET A 37 -32.39 68.39 21.76
C MET A 37 -31.61 69.60 22.21
N VAL A 38 -30.83 70.18 21.28
CA VAL A 38 -30.72 71.62 21.14
C VAL A 38 -30.85 71.97 19.67
N ALA A 39 -31.81 72.87 19.39
CA ALA A 39 -32.10 73.37 18.06
C ALA A 39 -31.21 74.58 17.69
N ALA A 40 -30.83 74.64 16.44
CA ALA A 40 -30.55 75.93 15.76
C ALA A 40 -30.81 75.79 14.26
N ALA A 41 -31.74 76.46 13.73
CA ALA A 41 -31.98 76.69 12.32
C ALA A 41 -31.51 78.13 11.98
N PRO A 42 -31.67 78.71 10.78
CA PRO A 42 -31.47 78.18 9.42
C PRO A 42 -30.59 79.11 8.57
N ALA A 43 -30.04 78.66 7.50
CA ALA A 43 -29.87 79.39 6.25
C ALA A 43 -29.04 78.59 5.22
N SER A 44 -29.70 78.12 4.19
CA SER A 44 -29.23 78.08 2.80
C SER A 44 -30.07 77.07 1.99
N ALA A 45 -31.27 77.50 1.68
CA ALA A 45 -32.23 76.78 0.84
C ALA A 45 -32.08 77.12 -0.65
N SER A 46 -30.88 77.34 -1.17
CA SER A 46 -30.69 77.64 -2.62
C SER A 46 -29.63 76.77 -3.33
N LEU A 47 -28.76 76.03 -2.59
CA LEU A 47 -27.86 75.12 -3.24
C LEU A 47 -28.44 73.70 -3.37
N ALA A 48 -29.24 73.25 -2.42
CA ALA A 48 -29.84 71.93 -2.43
C ALA A 48 -30.86 71.69 -3.54
N ALA A 49 -31.49 72.77 -4.10
CA ALA A 49 -32.40 72.67 -5.23
C ALA A 49 -31.71 72.52 -6.59
N LEU A 50 -30.45 72.96 -6.69
CA LEU A 50 -29.62 72.76 -7.91
C LEU A 50 -28.89 71.36 -7.90
N GLU A 51 -28.52 70.87 -6.72
CA GLU A 51 -27.98 69.54 -6.60
C GLU A 51 -29.04 68.45 -6.79
N ALA A 52 -30.29 68.68 -6.41
CA ALA A 52 -31.40 67.77 -6.66
C ALA A 52 -31.81 67.63 -8.13
N GLN A 53 -31.53 68.69 -8.98
CA GLN A 53 -31.73 68.60 -10.42
C GLN A 53 -30.56 68.06 -11.22
N ALA A 54 -29.33 68.02 -10.67
CA ALA A 54 -28.16 67.31 -11.26
C ALA A 54 -28.14 65.82 -10.98
N GLY A 55 -28.90 65.32 -9.98
CA GLY A 55 -29.00 63.94 -9.59
C GLY A 55 -29.97 63.08 -10.41
N LEU A 56 -30.66 63.59 -11.39
CA LEU A 56 -31.68 62.92 -12.21
C LEU A 56 -31.20 62.51 -13.63
N VAL A 57 -29.92 62.65 -13.95
CA VAL A 57 -29.36 61.92 -15.08
C VAL A 57 -28.97 60.51 -14.57
N ALA A 58 -29.91 59.61 -14.78
CA ALA A 58 -29.55 58.20 -14.58
C ALA A 58 -28.23 57.88 -15.30
N ALA A 59 -27.12 57.75 -14.56
CA ALA A 59 -25.84 57.45 -15.13
C ALA A 59 -26.03 56.19 -15.92
N GLN A 60 -25.76 56.19 -17.22
CA GLN A 60 -25.79 55.01 -18.05
C GLN A 60 -24.79 54.01 -17.46
N PRO A 61 -25.16 52.73 -17.32
CA PRO A 61 -24.25 51.74 -16.78
C PRO A 61 -22.99 51.65 -17.67
N THR A 62 -21.83 51.87 -17.08
CA THR A 62 -20.54 51.83 -17.75
C THR A 62 -19.94 50.43 -17.53
N GLU A 63 -19.60 49.77 -18.61
CA GLU A 63 -18.91 48.47 -18.54
C GLU A 63 -17.41 48.69 -18.32
N LEU A 64 -16.88 48.09 -17.28
CA LEU A 64 -15.48 48.15 -16.88
C LEU A 64 -14.85 46.76 -16.98
N TYR A 65 -13.63 46.67 -17.45
CA TYR A 65 -12.82 45.45 -17.45
C TYR A 65 -11.76 45.62 -16.38
N LEU A 66 -11.92 44.91 -15.26
CA LEU A 66 -11.11 45.09 -14.07
C LEU A 66 -10.24 43.86 -13.81
N ASP A 67 -8.95 44.10 -13.48
CA ASP A 67 -8.08 43.02 -12.92
C ASP A 67 -8.56 42.73 -11.49
N VAL A 68 -8.92 41.44 -11.25
CA VAL A 68 -9.52 41.06 -9.98
C VAL A 68 -8.47 40.41 -9.08
N SER A 69 -8.40 40.90 -7.84
CA SER A 69 -7.68 40.20 -6.76
C SER A 69 -8.67 39.69 -5.72
N ILE A 70 -8.42 38.49 -5.19
CA ILE A 70 -9.23 37.87 -4.13
C ILE A 70 -8.35 37.74 -2.90
N ASP A 71 -8.74 38.35 -1.78
CA ASP A 71 -8.01 38.35 -0.51
C ASP A 71 -6.54 38.79 -0.65
N GLY A 72 -6.30 39.76 -1.52
CA GLY A 72 -4.96 40.28 -1.80
C GLY A 72 -4.12 39.43 -2.74
N GLN A 73 -4.66 38.38 -3.31
CA GLN A 73 -3.99 37.53 -4.32
C GLN A 73 -4.54 37.91 -5.71
N PRO A 74 -3.69 38.35 -6.67
CA PRO A 74 -4.13 38.60 -8.03
C PRO A 74 -4.60 37.31 -8.69
N THR A 75 -5.74 37.33 -9.34
CA THR A 75 -6.28 36.20 -10.10
C THR A 75 -5.66 36.11 -11.50
N GLY A 76 -5.12 37.20 -12.02
CA GLY A 76 -4.64 37.33 -13.39
C GLY A 76 -5.75 37.31 -14.43
N LEU A 77 -7.01 37.52 -14.02
CA LEU A 77 -8.18 37.52 -14.88
C LEU A 77 -8.77 38.94 -14.97
N LEU A 78 -9.07 39.39 -16.19
CA LEU A 78 -9.84 40.59 -16.46
C LEU A 78 -11.33 40.22 -16.52
N VAL A 79 -12.12 40.81 -15.65
CA VAL A 79 -13.54 40.48 -15.48
C VAL A 79 -14.38 41.70 -15.85
N SER A 80 -15.45 41.50 -16.65
CA SER A 80 -16.43 42.55 -16.95
C SER A 80 -17.32 42.83 -15.75
N VAL A 81 -17.42 44.10 -15.38
CA VAL A 81 -18.22 44.61 -14.26
C VAL A 81 -18.96 45.86 -14.73
N LEU A 82 -20.26 45.94 -14.47
CA LEU A 82 -21.07 47.12 -14.79
C LEU A 82 -21.08 48.09 -13.62
N GLN A 83 -20.61 49.30 -13.83
CA GLN A 83 -20.69 50.37 -12.85
C GLN A 83 -21.98 51.13 -13.01
N GLN A 84 -22.76 51.24 -11.94
CA GLN A 84 -23.98 52.03 -11.87
C GLN A 84 -23.93 52.97 -10.66
N GLY A 85 -23.48 54.16 -10.89
CA GLY A 85 -23.21 55.11 -9.79
C GLY A 85 -22.03 54.65 -8.93
N ALA A 86 -22.27 54.48 -7.62
CA ALA A 86 -21.27 53.98 -6.67
C ALA A 86 -21.25 52.46 -6.56
N SER A 87 -22.22 51.75 -7.11
CA SER A 87 -22.34 50.28 -7.00
C SER A 87 -21.77 49.57 -8.22
N LEU A 88 -21.22 48.40 -8.01
CA LEU A 88 -20.70 47.51 -9.05
C LEU A 88 -21.57 46.28 -9.16
N ARG A 89 -21.90 45.90 -10.41
CA ARG A 89 -22.68 44.71 -10.74
C ARG A 89 -21.80 43.73 -11.52
N MET A 90 -21.77 42.48 -11.08
CA MET A 90 -21.02 41.42 -11.71
C MET A 90 -21.95 40.34 -12.24
N THR A 91 -21.56 39.70 -13.35
CA THR A 91 -22.30 38.54 -13.86
C THR A 91 -21.97 37.28 -13.10
N VAL A 92 -22.92 36.35 -13.04
CA VAL A 92 -22.67 35.01 -12.43
C VAL A 92 -21.62 34.21 -13.23
N GLU A 93 -21.49 34.47 -14.53
CA GLU A 93 -20.45 33.86 -15.38
C GLU A 93 -19.05 34.34 -14.95
N SER A 94 -18.89 35.67 -14.75
CA SER A 94 -17.63 36.24 -14.22
C SER A 94 -17.26 35.68 -12.86
N LEU A 95 -18.26 35.39 -12.01
CA LEU A 95 -18.01 34.72 -10.72
C LEU A 95 -17.46 33.28 -10.90
N ARG A 96 -17.98 32.54 -11.91
CA ARG A 96 -17.46 31.20 -12.25
C ARG A 96 -16.05 31.26 -12.85
N GLU A 97 -15.77 32.21 -13.71
CA GLU A 97 -14.44 32.44 -14.27
C GLU A 97 -13.39 32.69 -13.18
N LEU A 98 -13.79 33.38 -12.11
CA LEU A 98 -12.98 33.60 -10.91
C LEU A 98 -12.81 32.31 -10.04
N GLY A 99 -13.42 31.19 -10.43
CA GLY A 99 -13.36 29.93 -9.69
C GLY A 99 -14.22 29.89 -8.43
N LEU A 100 -15.19 30.79 -8.32
CA LEU A 100 -16.12 30.91 -7.19
C LEU A 100 -17.44 30.20 -7.50
N ASP A 101 -18.01 29.52 -6.50
CA ASP A 101 -19.26 28.76 -6.64
C ASP A 101 -20.50 29.67 -6.43
N PRO A 102 -21.30 30.02 -7.47
CA PRO A 102 -22.45 30.88 -7.34
C PRO A 102 -23.49 30.43 -6.30
N ALA A 103 -23.59 29.14 -6.03
CA ALA A 103 -24.53 28.63 -5.03
C ALA A 103 -24.18 29.07 -3.60
N ARG A 104 -22.91 29.26 -3.30
CA ARG A 104 -22.46 29.78 -2.00
C ARG A 104 -22.72 31.24 -1.81
N PHE A 105 -22.82 31.98 -2.92
CA PHE A 105 -23.16 33.41 -2.95
C PHE A 105 -24.68 33.67 -2.99
N GLY A 106 -25.49 32.61 -3.08
CA GLY A 106 -26.96 32.74 -3.18
C GLY A 106 -27.46 33.31 -4.51
N VAL A 107 -26.61 33.24 -5.57
CA VAL A 107 -26.88 33.86 -6.87
C VAL A 107 -26.93 32.88 -8.04
N ALA A 108 -26.99 31.56 -7.76
CA ALA A 108 -26.91 30.51 -8.78
C ALA A 108 -27.97 30.60 -9.89
N ASP A 109 -29.17 31.10 -9.56
CA ASP A 109 -30.31 31.23 -10.46
C ASP A 109 -30.45 32.64 -11.07
N ARG A 110 -29.48 33.52 -10.84
CA ARG A 110 -29.45 34.88 -11.39
C ARG A 110 -28.51 34.98 -12.60
N THR A 111 -28.67 36.04 -13.40
CA THR A 111 -27.74 36.39 -14.49
C THR A 111 -26.63 37.30 -14.00
N ASP A 112 -26.95 38.19 -13.07
CA ASP A 112 -26.05 39.16 -12.46
C ASP A 112 -26.49 39.52 -11.02
N PHE A 113 -25.63 40.21 -10.29
CA PHE A 113 -25.86 40.62 -8.90
C PHE A 113 -25.04 41.86 -8.55
N LEU A 114 -25.48 42.63 -7.55
CA LEU A 114 -24.68 43.72 -6.98
C LEU A 114 -23.66 43.17 -6.00
N LEU A 115 -22.43 43.69 -6.02
CA LEU A 115 -21.39 43.23 -5.08
C LEU A 115 -21.77 43.54 -3.63
N ASP A 116 -22.54 44.61 -3.40
CA ASP A 116 -23.02 45.02 -2.08
C ASP A 116 -24.13 44.10 -1.49
N GLU A 117 -24.79 43.30 -2.33
CA GLU A 117 -25.85 42.39 -1.90
C GLU A 117 -25.29 41.11 -1.23
N ILE A 118 -24.04 40.84 -1.39
CA ILE A 118 -23.46 39.57 -0.94
C ILE A 118 -22.96 39.71 0.51
N ASP A 119 -23.68 39.08 1.41
CA ASP A 119 -23.31 39.05 2.81
C ASP A 119 -22.00 38.23 3.01
N GLY A 120 -21.01 38.87 3.65
CA GLY A 120 -19.67 38.27 3.87
C GLY A 120 -18.69 38.50 2.73
N MET A 121 -19.00 39.37 1.78
CA MET A 121 -18.08 39.90 0.78
C MET A 121 -17.89 41.39 1.01
N THR A 122 -16.65 41.87 0.94
CA THR A 122 -16.32 43.29 0.86
C THR A 122 -15.46 43.52 -0.36
N TRP A 123 -15.61 44.66 -1.00
CA TRP A 123 -14.87 44.96 -2.22
C TRP A 123 -14.27 46.36 -2.19
N ARG A 124 -13.23 46.58 -2.96
CA ARG A 124 -12.60 47.89 -3.17
C ARG A 124 -12.22 48.03 -4.64
N TYR A 125 -12.72 49.06 -5.28
CA TYR A 125 -12.38 49.40 -6.64
C TYR A 125 -11.37 50.55 -6.65
N ASP A 126 -10.31 50.38 -7.42
CA ASP A 126 -9.29 51.38 -7.70
C ASP A 126 -9.42 51.80 -9.19
N SER A 127 -9.97 52.97 -9.44
CA SER A 127 -10.20 53.46 -10.78
C SER A 127 -8.92 53.86 -11.51
N ALA A 128 -7.88 54.25 -10.81
CA ALA A 128 -6.59 54.56 -11.40
C ALA A 128 -5.82 53.33 -11.87
N ALA A 129 -5.85 52.28 -11.08
CA ALA A 129 -5.20 51.00 -11.38
C ALA A 129 -6.11 50.04 -12.18
N GLN A 130 -7.41 50.36 -12.38
CA GLN A 130 -8.42 49.45 -12.99
C GLN A 130 -8.46 48.10 -12.31
N THR A 131 -8.40 48.08 -10.97
CA THR A 131 -8.39 46.84 -10.17
C THR A 131 -9.59 46.75 -9.24
N LEU A 132 -10.11 45.52 -9.07
CA LEU A 132 -11.17 45.19 -8.13
C LEU A 132 -10.63 44.21 -7.08
N ALA A 133 -10.49 44.64 -5.85
CA ALA A 133 -10.10 43.76 -4.73
C ALA A 133 -11.34 43.23 -4.02
N LEU A 134 -11.54 41.92 -4.04
CA LEU A 134 -12.59 41.22 -3.32
C LEU A 134 -12.01 40.59 -2.05
N THR A 135 -12.69 40.79 -0.91
CA THR A 135 -12.37 40.10 0.34
C THR A 135 -13.57 39.25 0.74
N LEU A 136 -13.35 37.94 0.88
CA LEU A 136 -14.40 36.94 1.07
C LEU A 136 -14.32 36.32 2.47
N SER A 137 -15.49 36.14 3.10
CA SER A 137 -15.59 35.33 4.31
C SER A 137 -15.38 33.84 3.98
N ASP A 138 -14.93 33.04 4.96
CA ASP A 138 -14.64 31.58 4.77
C ASP A 138 -15.85 30.79 4.25
N ARG A 139 -17.08 31.22 4.52
CA ARG A 139 -18.29 30.54 4.03
C ARG A 139 -18.50 30.65 2.52
N LEU A 140 -18.00 31.73 1.90
CA LEU A 140 -18.11 31.99 0.46
C LEU A 140 -17.01 31.28 -0.34
N ARG A 141 -15.93 30.87 0.33
CA ARG A 141 -14.79 30.21 -0.30
C ARG A 141 -15.01 28.72 -0.44
N VAL A 142 -14.49 28.15 -1.50
CA VAL A 142 -14.36 26.70 -1.64
C VAL A 142 -13.14 26.24 -0.82
N ALA A 143 -13.33 25.31 0.11
CA ALA A 143 -12.21 24.78 0.89
C ALA A 143 -11.21 24.08 -0.04
N ARG A 144 -9.94 24.46 0.08
CA ARG A 144 -8.87 23.78 -0.66
C ARG A 144 -8.66 22.38 -0.11
N VAL A 145 -8.92 21.38 -0.93
CA VAL A 145 -8.67 19.97 -0.55
C VAL A 145 -7.19 19.66 -0.74
N ILE A 146 -6.57 19.21 0.34
CA ILE A 146 -5.15 18.81 0.40
C ILE A 146 -5.11 17.33 0.72
N SER A 147 -4.63 16.52 -0.20
CA SER A 147 -4.40 15.10 0.09
C SER A 147 -3.16 14.94 0.97
N ALA A 148 -3.33 14.40 2.17
CA ALA A 148 -2.24 14.08 3.09
C ALA A 148 -1.44 12.85 2.65
N ARG A 149 -1.82 12.24 1.55
CA ARG A 149 -1.21 11.01 1.06
C ARG A 149 -0.17 11.30 -0.02
N THR A 150 1.10 11.12 0.30
CA THR A 150 2.18 11.00 -0.68
C THR A 150 2.23 9.55 -1.22
N VAL A 151 1.25 9.16 -2.00
CA VAL A 151 1.28 7.85 -2.66
C VAL A 151 1.91 8.02 -4.02
N ARG A 152 2.91 7.19 -4.31
CA ARG A 152 3.36 7.01 -5.69
C ARG A 152 2.12 6.62 -6.51
N ALA A 153 1.82 7.37 -7.54
CA ALA A 153 0.73 7.02 -8.45
C ALA A 153 0.93 5.59 -8.94
N SER A 154 -0.11 4.78 -8.92
CA SER A 154 -0.03 3.47 -9.54
C SER A 154 0.11 3.70 -11.05
N GLY A 155 1.22 3.28 -11.63
CA GLY A 155 1.39 3.31 -13.07
C GLY A 155 0.54 2.23 -13.76
N ALA A 156 0.38 2.33 -15.08
CA ALA A 156 -0.22 1.26 -15.86
C ALA A 156 0.61 -0.02 -15.74
N GLY A 157 -0.01 -1.10 -15.27
CA GLY A 157 0.67 -2.38 -15.10
C GLY A 157 1.19 -2.93 -16.43
N GLN A 158 2.46 -3.26 -16.48
CA GLN A 158 3.17 -3.78 -17.64
C GLN A 158 3.45 -5.26 -17.50
N ALA A 159 3.48 -5.96 -18.61
CA ALA A 159 3.97 -7.34 -18.70
C ALA A 159 4.67 -7.54 -20.04
N SER A 160 5.87 -8.09 -20.01
CA SER A 160 6.53 -8.62 -21.20
C SER A 160 6.17 -10.10 -21.35
N ARG A 161 6.41 -10.67 -22.53
CA ARG A 161 6.20 -12.11 -22.74
C ARG A 161 7.33 -12.93 -22.12
N GLY A 162 7.00 -13.99 -21.40
CA GLY A 162 7.99 -14.87 -20.80
C GLY A 162 7.40 -16.09 -20.09
N MET A 163 8.29 -16.93 -19.61
CA MET A 163 8.00 -18.11 -18.79
C MET A 163 8.87 -18.11 -17.54
N LEU A 164 8.34 -18.61 -16.46
CA LEU A 164 9.01 -18.74 -15.18
C LEU A 164 8.71 -20.12 -14.61
N LEU A 165 9.75 -20.82 -14.15
CA LEU A 165 9.63 -22.01 -13.33
C LEU A 165 10.31 -21.77 -11.99
N ASN A 166 9.53 -21.60 -10.90
CA ASN A 166 10.04 -21.74 -9.55
C ASN A 166 10.08 -23.22 -9.17
N TYR A 167 11.17 -23.65 -8.57
CA TYR A 167 11.31 -25.02 -8.10
C TYR A 167 11.87 -25.07 -6.67
N ASN A 168 11.47 -26.09 -5.94
CA ASN A 168 12.05 -26.47 -4.68
C ASN A 168 12.20 -28.00 -4.68
N VAL A 169 13.42 -28.49 -4.55
CA VAL A 169 13.73 -29.92 -4.48
C VAL A 169 14.17 -30.23 -3.06
N PHE A 170 13.47 -31.15 -2.45
CA PHE A 170 13.72 -31.64 -1.10
C PHE A 170 14.10 -33.11 -1.15
N ALA A 171 15.24 -33.46 -0.54
CA ALA A 171 15.71 -34.81 -0.38
C ALA A 171 15.99 -35.13 1.08
N GLN A 172 15.64 -36.31 1.55
CA GLN A 172 15.87 -36.72 2.93
C GLN A 172 16.49 -38.13 3.01
N SER A 173 17.32 -38.32 4.04
CA SER A 173 18.01 -39.61 4.24
C SER A 173 17.09 -40.70 4.78
N SER A 174 16.14 -40.36 5.65
CA SER A 174 15.14 -41.31 6.15
C SER A 174 14.14 -41.64 5.04
N GLY A 175 14.03 -42.93 4.69
CA GLY A 175 13.19 -43.39 3.58
C GLY A 175 13.71 -43.04 2.17
N GLY A 176 14.85 -42.33 2.03
CA GLY A 176 15.48 -42.01 0.75
C GLY A 176 14.58 -41.26 -0.22
N SER A 177 13.62 -40.45 0.27
CA SER A 177 12.64 -39.76 -0.56
C SER A 177 13.20 -38.49 -1.17
N VAL A 178 12.79 -38.21 -2.43
CA VAL A 178 13.07 -36.96 -3.12
C VAL A 178 11.75 -36.41 -3.66
N ALA A 179 11.43 -35.21 -3.27
CA ALA A 179 10.22 -34.52 -3.71
C ALA A 179 10.57 -33.16 -4.30
N SER A 180 9.71 -32.62 -5.17
CA SER A 180 9.86 -31.30 -5.75
C SER A 180 8.52 -30.57 -5.75
N ASN A 181 8.52 -29.30 -5.34
CA ASN A 181 7.41 -28.37 -5.58
C ASN A 181 7.74 -27.52 -6.80
N LEU A 182 6.78 -27.37 -7.69
CA LEU A 182 6.92 -26.69 -8.96
C LEU A 182 5.83 -25.61 -9.10
N ASP A 183 6.21 -24.44 -9.62
CA ASP A 183 5.33 -23.33 -9.96
C ASP A 183 5.74 -22.81 -11.34
N LEU A 184 5.06 -23.31 -12.35
CA LEU A 184 5.25 -22.91 -13.75
C LEU A 184 4.30 -21.80 -14.10
N ARG A 185 4.83 -20.70 -14.65
CA ARG A 185 4.06 -19.55 -15.13
C ARG A 185 4.43 -19.20 -16.57
N TYR A 186 3.42 -18.93 -17.36
CA TYR A 186 3.53 -18.20 -18.63
C TYR A 186 2.83 -16.86 -18.44
N PHE A 187 3.40 -15.78 -18.95
CA PHE A 187 2.82 -14.45 -18.84
C PHE A 187 3.08 -13.63 -20.10
N ASP A 188 2.11 -12.76 -20.42
CA ASP A 188 2.18 -11.81 -21.52
C ASP A 188 1.26 -10.59 -21.21
N PRO A 189 1.14 -9.61 -22.13
CA PRO A 189 0.22 -8.48 -21.94
C PRO A 189 -1.25 -8.84 -21.79
N TYR A 190 -1.67 -10.05 -22.17
CA TYR A 190 -3.06 -10.51 -22.11
C TYR A 190 -3.40 -11.31 -20.87
N GLY A 191 -2.41 -11.65 -20.03
CA GLY A 191 -2.64 -12.33 -18.79
C GLY A 191 -1.50 -13.24 -18.34
N SER A 192 -1.75 -14.04 -17.32
CA SER A 192 -0.81 -15.03 -16.81
C SER A 192 -1.48 -16.39 -16.61
N LEU A 193 -0.84 -17.43 -17.07
CA LEU A 193 -1.19 -18.82 -16.80
C LEU A 193 -0.21 -19.37 -15.78
N SER A 194 -0.69 -19.85 -14.64
CA SER A 194 0.11 -20.50 -13.60
C SER A 194 -0.34 -21.94 -13.38
N SER A 195 0.62 -22.85 -13.20
CA SER A 195 0.35 -24.23 -12.86
C SER A 195 1.30 -24.65 -11.73
N THR A 196 0.72 -25.08 -10.61
CA THR A 196 1.47 -25.49 -9.41
C THR A 196 1.24 -26.95 -9.09
N GLY A 197 2.23 -27.61 -8.48
CA GLY A 197 2.12 -29.00 -8.09
C GLY A 197 3.36 -29.51 -7.38
N ALA A 198 3.27 -30.74 -6.91
CA ALA A 198 4.39 -31.46 -6.30
C ALA A 198 4.66 -32.78 -7.03
N ALA A 199 5.94 -33.09 -7.20
CA ALA A 199 6.39 -34.35 -7.74
C ALA A 199 7.16 -35.16 -6.66
N ILE A 200 6.83 -36.40 -6.49
CA ILE A 200 7.66 -37.36 -5.73
C ILE A 200 8.51 -38.13 -6.76
N LEU A 201 9.78 -37.76 -6.80
CA LEU A 201 10.74 -38.30 -7.79
C LEU A 201 11.33 -39.66 -7.34
N ARG A 202 11.48 -39.85 -6.02
CA ARG A 202 11.97 -41.06 -5.39
C ARG A 202 11.27 -41.30 -4.05
N GLY A 203 10.88 -42.52 -3.78
CA GLY A 203 10.13 -42.95 -2.60
C GLY A 203 9.15 -44.06 -2.94
N GLU A 204 8.33 -44.49 -1.99
CA GLU A 204 7.35 -45.57 -2.17
C GLU A 204 6.21 -45.17 -3.13
N GLU A 205 5.79 -43.94 -3.11
CA GLU A 205 4.72 -43.39 -3.99
C GLU A 205 5.30 -42.35 -4.97
N ARG A 206 5.82 -42.79 -6.10
CA ARG A 206 6.27 -41.86 -7.16
C ARG A 206 5.08 -41.32 -7.92
N GLY A 207 5.10 -40.03 -8.25
CA GLY A 207 4.04 -39.43 -9.01
C GLY A 207 4.07 -37.90 -8.97
N TYR A 208 3.22 -37.31 -9.78
CA TYR A 208 2.98 -35.87 -9.80
C TYR A 208 1.55 -35.56 -9.35
N THR A 209 1.42 -34.70 -8.38
CA THR A 209 0.14 -34.16 -7.93
C THR A 209 0.04 -32.68 -8.32
N ARG A 210 -0.85 -32.37 -9.25
CA ARG A 210 -1.17 -31.02 -9.62
C ARG A 210 -2.01 -30.34 -8.52
N TYR A 211 -1.63 -29.16 -8.12
CA TYR A 211 -2.39 -28.36 -7.17
C TYR A 211 -3.41 -27.49 -7.92
N ASP A 212 -2.98 -26.38 -8.50
CA ASP A 212 -3.85 -25.47 -9.21
C ASP A 212 -3.32 -25.20 -10.63
N THR A 213 -4.22 -24.97 -11.57
CA THR A 213 -3.90 -24.40 -12.88
C THR A 213 -4.90 -23.30 -13.16
N THR A 214 -4.41 -22.07 -13.30
CA THR A 214 -5.25 -20.87 -13.37
C THR A 214 -4.70 -19.90 -14.42
N TRP A 215 -5.57 -19.49 -15.34
CA TRP A 215 -5.31 -18.31 -16.17
C TRP A 215 -5.96 -17.09 -15.52
N THR A 216 -5.22 -15.97 -15.44
CA THR A 216 -5.66 -14.74 -14.78
C THR A 216 -5.51 -13.57 -15.73
N TYR A 217 -6.58 -12.82 -15.92
CA TYR A 217 -6.60 -11.54 -16.60
C TYR A 217 -7.08 -10.44 -15.63
N ALA A 218 -6.34 -9.33 -15.55
CA ALA A 218 -6.66 -8.19 -14.70
C ALA A 218 -6.87 -6.93 -15.54
N ASN A 219 -8.03 -6.29 -15.33
CA ASN A 219 -8.35 -4.98 -15.91
C ASN A 219 -8.19 -3.91 -14.85
N GLN A 220 -7.14 -3.09 -14.96
CA GLN A 220 -6.78 -2.07 -13.97
C GLN A 220 -7.77 -0.89 -13.97
N ASP A 221 -8.31 -0.50 -15.12
CA ASP A 221 -9.26 0.61 -15.23
C ASP A 221 -10.59 0.29 -14.55
N ARG A 222 -11.06 -0.95 -14.72
CA ARG A 222 -12.30 -1.43 -14.10
C ARG A 222 -12.09 -2.03 -12.72
N LEU A 223 -10.85 -2.15 -12.26
CA LEU A 223 -10.47 -2.83 -11.01
C LEU A 223 -11.08 -4.24 -10.91
N THR A 224 -11.04 -5.01 -11.98
CA THR A 224 -11.61 -6.36 -12.01
C THR A 224 -10.58 -7.39 -12.45
N THR A 225 -10.73 -8.59 -11.91
CA THR A 225 -9.93 -9.76 -12.29
C THR A 225 -10.86 -10.89 -12.72
N VAL A 226 -10.52 -11.53 -13.83
CA VAL A 226 -11.14 -12.78 -14.30
C VAL A 226 -10.13 -13.90 -14.14
N GLN A 227 -10.52 -14.99 -13.55
CA GLN A 227 -9.72 -16.21 -13.41
C GLN A 227 -10.45 -17.38 -14.07
N LEU A 228 -9.72 -18.18 -14.84
CA LEU A 228 -10.21 -19.41 -15.46
C LEU A 228 -9.36 -20.59 -14.99
N GLY A 229 -9.99 -21.65 -14.52
CA GLY A 229 -9.33 -22.82 -13.94
C GLY A 229 -9.58 -22.95 -12.45
N ASP A 230 -8.58 -23.34 -11.67
CA ASP A 230 -8.73 -23.50 -10.23
C ASP A 230 -8.70 -22.15 -9.52
N THR A 231 -9.73 -21.87 -8.71
CA THR A 231 -9.86 -20.62 -7.96
C THR A 231 -10.24 -20.89 -6.51
N VAL A 232 -10.01 -19.90 -5.66
CA VAL A 232 -10.44 -19.89 -4.26
C VAL A 232 -11.37 -18.71 -4.07
N THR A 233 -12.63 -18.97 -3.76
CA THR A 233 -13.63 -17.91 -3.59
C THR A 233 -13.28 -17.00 -2.41
N PRO A 234 -13.46 -15.70 -2.52
CA PRO A 234 -13.36 -14.80 -1.38
C PRO A 234 -14.38 -15.16 -0.31
N ALA A 235 -13.97 -15.08 0.96
CA ALA A 235 -14.84 -15.32 2.10
C ALA A 235 -15.14 -14.02 2.86
N LEU A 236 -16.35 -13.87 3.34
CA LEU A 236 -16.73 -12.87 4.33
C LEU A 236 -16.36 -13.35 5.74
N SER A 237 -16.43 -12.49 6.75
CA SER A 237 -16.09 -12.85 8.13
C SER A 237 -16.94 -13.97 8.72
N TRP A 238 -18.07 -14.27 8.08
CA TRP A 238 -19.09 -15.26 8.48
C TRP A 238 -19.35 -16.35 7.43
N SER A 239 -18.72 -16.31 6.24
CA SER A 239 -18.73 -17.35 5.22
C SER A 239 -17.36 -18.04 5.12
N ARG A 240 -17.26 -19.11 4.34
CA ARG A 240 -16.01 -19.83 4.13
C ARG A 240 -15.55 -19.73 2.68
N ALA A 241 -14.24 -19.70 2.48
CA ALA A 241 -13.66 -19.85 1.15
C ALA A 241 -13.82 -21.29 0.65
N LEU A 242 -14.15 -21.42 -0.62
CA LEU A 242 -14.30 -22.70 -1.32
C LEU A 242 -13.31 -22.78 -2.48
N ARG A 243 -12.82 -23.97 -2.78
CA ARG A 243 -12.03 -24.21 -3.99
C ARG A 243 -12.91 -24.71 -5.11
N LEU A 244 -12.84 -24.05 -6.25
CA LEU A 244 -13.60 -24.34 -7.46
C LEU A 244 -12.68 -24.50 -8.66
N GLY A 245 -13.03 -25.39 -9.59
CA GLY A 245 -12.49 -25.36 -10.95
C GLY A 245 -13.55 -24.79 -11.89
N GLY A 246 -13.29 -23.61 -12.45
CA GLY A 246 -14.27 -22.91 -13.28
C GLY A 246 -13.86 -21.51 -13.66
N ILE A 247 -14.79 -20.58 -13.53
CA ILE A 247 -14.58 -19.14 -13.79
C ILE A 247 -14.88 -18.33 -12.54
N GLU A 248 -14.04 -17.35 -12.24
CA GLU A 248 -14.26 -16.35 -11.23
C GLU A 248 -14.12 -14.96 -11.83
N TRP A 249 -15.09 -14.09 -11.56
CA TRP A 249 -15.03 -12.67 -11.86
C TRP A 249 -15.23 -11.88 -10.58
N ARG A 250 -14.24 -11.02 -10.26
CA ARG A 250 -14.25 -10.27 -9.01
C ARG A 250 -13.72 -8.86 -9.13
N ARG A 251 -14.13 -8.00 -8.24
CA ARG A 251 -13.48 -6.73 -7.96
C ARG A 251 -12.11 -7.01 -7.34
N ASN A 252 -11.11 -6.24 -7.73
CA ASN A 252 -9.76 -6.40 -7.19
C ASN A 252 -9.11 -5.03 -6.97
N PHE A 253 -9.15 -4.57 -5.74
CA PHE A 253 -8.53 -3.29 -5.37
C PHE A 253 -7.00 -3.35 -5.29
N GLU A 254 -6.38 -4.54 -5.25
CA GLU A 254 -4.91 -4.69 -5.30
C GLU A 254 -4.31 -4.17 -6.62
N LEU A 255 -5.14 -4.01 -7.68
CA LEU A 255 -4.75 -3.40 -8.95
C LEU A 255 -4.43 -1.91 -8.85
N ARG A 256 -4.87 -1.26 -7.80
CA ARG A 256 -4.64 0.14 -7.45
C ARG A 256 -4.22 0.22 -5.97
N PRO A 257 -2.96 -0.15 -5.64
CA PRO A 257 -2.47 -0.12 -4.26
C PRO A 257 -2.46 1.29 -3.64
N ASP A 258 -2.56 2.32 -4.46
CA ASP A 258 -2.76 3.71 -4.06
C ASP A 258 -4.21 4.02 -3.64
N LEU A 259 -5.19 3.19 -3.98
CA LEU A 259 -6.58 3.41 -3.62
C LEU A 259 -6.83 3.06 -2.14
N VAL A 260 -7.38 4.01 -1.40
CA VAL A 260 -7.89 3.75 -0.04
C VAL A 260 -9.30 3.22 -0.14
N THR A 261 -9.49 1.98 0.30
CA THR A 261 -10.78 1.28 0.20
C THR A 261 -11.63 1.41 1.46
N TYR A 262 -11.09 1.96 2.53
CA TYR A 262 -11.77 2.14 3.81
C TYR A 262 -12.01 3.62 4.12
N PRO A 263 -13.00 3.95 4.96
CA PRO A 263 -13.28 5.33 5.33
C PRO A 263 -12.08 5.97 6.05
N VAL A 264 -11.58 7.06 5.52
CA VAL A 264 -10.51 7.87 6.11
C VAL A 264 -11.09 9.14 6.70
N ALA A 265 -10.39 9.70 7.68
CA ALA A 265 -10.77 10.97 8.26
C ALA A 265 -10.28 12.14 7.39
N SER A 266 -11.06 13.22 7.40
CA SER A 266 -10.67 14.51 6.89
C SER A 266 -10.66 15.52 8.03
N ILE A 267 -9.75 16.50 7.99
CA ILE A 267 -9.60 17.53 9.01
C ILE A 267 -9.72 18.88 8.32
N ALA A 268 -10.77 19.63 8.66
CA ALA A 268 -10.96 20.98 8.15
C ALA A 268 -10.22 22.01 9.02
N GLY A 269 -9.70 23.05 8.39
CA GLY A 269 -9.07 24.20 9.02
C GLY A 269 -9.22 25.44 8.20
N SER A 270 -8.82 26.60 8.73
CA SER A 270 -8.75 27.86 8.00
C SER A 270 -7.43 28.56 8.30
N ALA A 271 -6.82 29.14 7.28
CA ALA A 271 -5.59 29.91 7.35
C ALA A 271 -5.91 31.41 7.16
N VAL A 272 -5.62 32.21 8.17
CA VAL A 272 -5.85 33.66 8.11
C VAL A 272 -4.86 34.39 7.19
N VAL A 273 -3.65 33.81 7.10
CA VAL A 273 -2.56 34.26 6.21
C VAL A 273 -1.93 33.02 5.56
N PRO A 274 -1.15 33.15 4.48
CA PRO A 274 -0.43 32.02 3.91
C PRO A 274 0.37 31.28 5.00
N THR A 275 0.16 29.97 5.13
CA THR A 275 0.52 29.20 6.33
C THR A 275 1.06 27.84 5.93
N SER A 276 2.08 27.32 6.64
CA SER A 276 2.46 25.93 6.53
C SER A 276 1.49 25.06 7.35
N VAL A 277 1.09 23.93 6.79
CA VAL A 277 0.21 22.94 7.43
C VAL A 277 0.99 21.64 7.61
N ASP A 278 1.25 21.26 8.85
CA ASP A 278 1.85 20.01 9.23
C ASP A 278 0.78 19.06 9.81
N LEU A 279 0.73 17.85 9.30
CA LEU A 279 -0.15 16.79 9.84
C LEU A 279 0.69 15.79 10.65
N PHE A 280 0.31 15.60 11.90
CA PHE A 280 0.84 14.57 12.79
C PHE A 280 -0.24 13.51 13.04
N VAL A 281 0.14 12.24 12.93
CA VAL A 281 -0.70 11.10 13.32
C VAL A 281 0.03 10.34 14.43
N ASN A 282 -0.58 10.25 15.61
CA ASN A 282 0.04 9.67 16.81
C ASN A 282 1.45 10.25 17.10
N ASN A 283 1.59 11.58 16.99
CA ASN A 283 2.82 12.35 17.18
C ASN A 283 3.92 12.11 16.13
N VAL A 284 3.62 11.41 15.04
CA VAL A 284 4.54 11.25 13.90
C VAL A 284 4.09 12.15 12.77
N ARG A 285 4.96 13.06 12.31
CA ARG A 285 4.67 13.93 11.16
C ARG A 285 4.56 13.10 9.90
N GLN A 286 3.37 13.10 9.30
CA GLN A 286 3.05 12.37 8.07
C GLN A 286 3.20 13.23 6.82
N PHE A 287 2.91 14.52 6.95
CA PHE A 287 2.74 15.38 5.80
C PHE A 287 3.02 16.84 6.19
N SER A 288 3.56 17.61 5.25
CA SER A 288 3.80 19.05 5.37
C SER A 288 3.55 19.73 4.02
N THR A 289 2.80 20.82 4.01
CA THR A 289 2.55 21.64 2.80
C THR A 289 2.28 23.09 3.17
N SER A 290 2.34 23.99 2.19
CA SER A 290 1.90 25.36 2.35
C SER A 290 0.49 25.56 1.77
N VAL A 291 -0.32 26.37 2.43
CA VAL A 291 -1.65 26.75 1.99
C VAL A 291 -1.78 28.27 1.91
N PRO A 292 -2.48 28.81 0.92
CA PRO A 292 -2.85 30.22 0.89
C PRO A 292 -3.88 30.53 1.97
N THR A 293 -4.19 31.80 2.14
CA THR A 293 -5.28 32.26 3.01
C THR A 293 -6.61 31.60 2.61
N GLY A 294 -7.38 31.15 3.59
CA GLY A 294 -8.72 30.62 3.42
C GLY A 294 -8.95 29.24 4.05
N PRO A 295 -10.15 28.68 3.87
CA PRO A 295 -10.48 27.38 4.39
C PRO A 295 -9.74 26.28 3.62
N PHE A 296 -9.31 25.26 4.34
CA PHE A 296 -8.70 24.05 3.77
C PHE A 296 -9.23 22.78 4.43
N VAL A 297 -9.13 21.68 3.71
CA VAL A 297 -9.44 20.34 4.22
C VAL A 297 -8.25 19.46 3.94
N VAL A 298 -7.63 18.93 5.00
CA VAL A 298 -6.64 17.84 4.88
C VAL A 298 -7.42 16.54 4.78
N ASP A 299 -7.45 15.95 3.60
CA ASP A 299 -8.17 14.72 3.30
C ASP A 299 -7.23 13.52 3.24
N GLN A 300 -7.80 12.31 3.32
CA GLN A 300 -7.08 11.04 3.25
C GLN A 300 -5.96 10.91 4.31
N VAL A 301 -6.28 11.24 5.56
CA VAL A 301 -5.36 11.02 6.69
C VAL A 301 -5.12 9.53 6.85
N ALA A 302 -4.05 9.02 6.21
CA ALA A 302 -3.66 7.62 6.22
C ALA A 302 -2.74 7.30 7.41
N GLY A 303 -2.40 6.00 7.58
CA GLY A 303 -1.44 5.58 8.62
C GLY A 303 -2.06 5.34 9.99
N LEU A 304 -3.39 5.42 10.13
CA LEU A 304 -4.12 5.06 11.34
C LEU A 304 -4.96 3.80 11.08
N ASN A 305 -4.84 2.83 11.99
CA ASN A 305 -5.79 1.71 12.09
C ASN A 305 -6.19 1.57 13.56
N GLY A 306 -7.49 1.69 13.84
CA GLY A 306 -8.01 1.78 15.20
C GLY A 306 -8.14 3.22 15.71
N ALA A 307 -8.15 3.38 17.02
CA ALA A 307 -8.22 4.68 17.68
C ALA A 307 -6.86 5.37 17.68
N GLY A 308 -6.84 6.65 17.40
CA GLY A 308 -5.65 7.48 17.42
C GLY A 308 -5.97 8.95 17.46
N GLN A 309 -4.97 9.78 17.30
CA GLN A 309 -5.09 11.24 17.25
C GLN A 309 -4.42 11.77 15.99
N ALA A 310 -5.12 12.64 15.28
CA ALA A 310 -4.51 13.45 14.24
C ALA A 310 -4.45 14.90 14.70
N THR A 311 -3.27 15.49 14.62
CA THR A 311 -3.02 16.89 14.99
C THR A 311 -2.58 17.64 13.74
N VAL A 312 -3.33 18.66 13.38
CA VAL A 312 -2.95 19.62 12.33
C VAL A 312 -2.32 20.82 13.03
N ILE A 313 -1.08 21.10 12.71
CA ILE A 313 -0.39 22.30 13.17
C ILE A 313 -0.25 23.24 11.99
N THR A 314 -0.84 24.44 12.13
CA THR A 314 -0.67 25.53 11.17
C THR A 314 0.34 26.51 11.72
N ARG A 315 1.32 26.90 10.90
CA ARG A 315 2.35 27.88 11.26
C ARG A 315 2.36 29.00 10.23
N ASP A 316 2.12 30.22 10.68
CA ASP A 316 2.17 31.41 9.81
C ASP A 316 3.59 31.93 9.57
N ALA A 317 3.74 32.91 8.69
CA ALA A 317 5.01 33.54 8.36
C ALA A 317 5.69 34.23 9.57
N LEU A 318 4.94 34.54 10.64
CA LEU A 318 5.45 35.12 11.88
C LEU A 318 5.81 34.05 12.93
N GLY A 319 5.68 32.75 12.57
CA GLY A 319 5.99 31.63 13.44
C GLY A 319 4.91 31.30 14.49
N ARG A 320 3.73 31.91 14.42
CA ARG A 320 2.63 31.59 15.33
C ARG A 320 2.03 30.25 14.94
N GLU A 321 1.87 29.38 15.92
CA GLU A 321 1.36 28.02 15.71
C GLU A 321 -0.03 27.86 16.30
N VAL A 322 -0.93 27.20 15.53
CA VAL A 322 -2.24 26.75 16.00
C VAL A 322 -2.29 25.25 15.80
N ALA A 323 -2.45 24.49 16.88
CA ALA A 323 -2.58 23.04 16.86
C ALA A 323 -4.04 22.63 17.08
N THR A 324 -4.60 21.91 16.14
CA THR A 324 -5.95 21.32 16.23
C THR A 324 -5.81 19.81 16.30
N THR A 325 -6.16 19.20 17.44
CA THR A 325 -6.11 17.75 17.65
C THR A 325 -7.51 17.16 17.64
N LEU A 326 -7.70 16.13 16.82
CA LEU A 326 -8.95 15.39 16.69
C LEU A 326 -8.72 13.91 17.02
N PRO A 327 -9.51 13.31 17.92
CA PRO A 327 -9.52 11.88 18.11
C PRO A 327 -10.19 11.22 16.89
N LEU A 328 -9.57 10.18 16.36
CA LEU A 328 -10.05 9.47 15.19
C LEU A 328 -10.12 7.98 15.44
N TYR A 329 -11.05 7.32 14.79
CA TYR A 329 -11.11 5.86 14.70
C TYR A 329 -11.25 5.44 13.24
N VAL A 330 -10.27 4.69 12.74
CA VAL A 330 -10.24 4.15 11.37
C VAL A 330 -10.26 2.63 11.45
N ASP A 331 -11.13 1.98 10.70
CA ASP A 331 -11.19 0.52 10.61
C ASP A 331 -11.14 0.08 9.15
N THR A 332 -10.10 -0.67 8.81
CA THR A 332 -9.86 -1.16 7.45
C THR A 332 -10.84 -2.25 7.00
N ARG A 333 -11.65 -2.78 7.88
CA ARG A 333 -12.72 -3.74 7.53
C ARG A 333 -13.94 -3.06 6.92
N LEU A 334 -14.20 -1.79 7.24
CA LEU A 334 -15.25 -1.01 6.60
C LEU A 334 -14.85 -0.67 5.16
N LEU A 335 -15.83 -0.63 4.27
CA LEU A 335 -15.62 -0.17 2.91
C LEU A 335 -16.05 1.30 2.79
N ALA A 336 -15.24 2.13 2.14
CA ALA A 336 -15.53 3.54 1.95
C ALA A 336 -16.85 3.71 1.17
N ARG A 337 -17.56 4.82 1.45
CA ARG A 337 -18.86 5.11 0.85
C ARG A 337 -18.83 5.02 -0.67
N GLY A 338 -19.81 4.30 -1.23
CA GLY A 338 -19.99 4.12 -2.68
C GLY A 338 -19.10 3.03 -3.30
N LEU A 339 -18.09 2.52 -2.58
CA LEU A 339 -17.30 1.40 -3.08
C LEU A 339 -18.10 0.09 -2.97
N THR A 340 -17.93 -0.74 -3.99
CA THR A 340 -18.51 -2.08 -4.04
C THR A 340 -17.41 -3.09 -4.33
N ASP A 341 -17.28 -4.07 -3.47
CA ASP A 341 -16.47 -5.26 -3.64
C ASP A 341 -17.40 -6.44 -3.95
N PHE A 342 -17.09 -7.23 -4.98
CA PHE A 342 -17.90 -8.37 -5.36
C PHE A 342 -17.05 -9.49 -5.92
N ALA A 343 -17.53 -10.71 -5.79
CA ALA A 343 -17.00 -11.88 -6.47
C ALA A 343 -18.14 -12.82 -6.88
N VAL A 344 -18.03 -13.36 -8.08
CA VAL A 344 -18.92 -14.38 -8.61
C VAL A 344 -18.05 -15.51 -9.18
N SER A 345 -18.24 -16.72 -8.68
CA SER A 345 -17.50 -17.91 -9.08
C SER A 345 -18.48 -18.99 -9.51
N LEU A 346 -18.25 -19.55 -10.70
CA LEU A 346 -19.06 -20.62 -11.30
C LEU A 346 -18.13 -21.76 -11.70
N GLY A 347 -18.48 -22.99 -11.34
CA GLY A 347 -17.62 -24.13 -11.68
C GLY A 347 -18.03 -25.41 -10.95
N ALA A 348 -17.07 -26.25 -10.65
CA ALA A 348 -17.22 -27.47 -9.89
C ALA A 348 -16.34 -27.46 -8.64
N LEU A 349 -16.83 -27.96 -7.51
CA LEU A 349 -16.09 -28.03 -6.24
C LEU A 349 -14.83 -28.85 -6.39
N ARG A 350 -13.69 -28.31 -6.00
CA ARG A 350 -12.40 -29.00 -6.03
C ARG A 350 -12.25 -29.90 -4.81
N ARG A 351 -12.12 -31.21 -5.06
CA ARG A 351 -12.00 -32.26 -4.03
C ARG A 351 -10.55 -32.71 -3.87
N ASP A 352 -10.23 -33.20 -2.68
CA ASP A 352 -8.94 -33.81 -2.36
C ASP A 352 -7.73 -32.98 -2.85
N TYR A 353 -7.81 -31.67 -2.62
CA TYR A 353 -6.73 -30.76 -2.96
C TYR A 353 -5.41 -31.16 -2.30
N GLY A 354 -4.35 -31.20 -3.09
CA GLY A 354 -3.03 -31.66 -2.64
C GLY A 354 -2.85 -33.17 -2.59
N VAL A 355 -3.92 -33.94 -2.83
CA VAL A 355 -3.91 -35.40 -2.84
C VAL A 355 -4.19 -35.95 -4.24
N ALA A 356 -5.16 -35.39 -4.97
CA ALA A 356 -5.55 -35.81 -6.31
C ALA A 356 -5.54 -34.65 -7.31
N SER A 357 -5.00 -34.90 -8.51
CA SER A 357 -4.73 -33.85 -9.51
C SER A 357 -5.99 -33.22 -10.13
N PHE A 358 -7.05 -33.99 -10.44
CA PHE A 358 -8.19 -33.54 -11.23
C PHE A 358 -9.54 -34.00 -10.64
N ARG A 359 -9.67 -33.97 -9.32
CA ARG A 359 -10.89 -34.46 -8.68
C ARG A 359 -11.83 -33.30 -8.41
N TYR A 360 -12.89 -33.22 -9.20
CA TYR A 360 -13.94 -32.20 -9.08
C TYR A 360 -15.27 -32.87 -8.72
N GLY A 361 -16.07 -32.15 -7.93
CA GLY A 361 -17.41 -32.53 -7.52
C GLY A 361 -18.49 -32.01 -8.45
N GLY A 362 -19.69 -31.86 -7.91
CA GLY A 362 -20.82 -31.31 -8.66
C GLY A 362 -20.67 -29.81 -8.96
N PRO A 363 -21.57 -29.30 -9.86
CA PRO A 363 -21.59 -27.89 -10.18
C PRO A 363 -21.89 -27.02 -8.95
N ALA A 364 -21.25 -25.85 -8.90
CA ALA A 364 -21.40 -24.89 -7.82
C ALA A 364 -21.34 -23.46 -8.35
N ALA A 365 -22.15 -22.59 -7.75
CA ALA A 365 -22.14 -21.16 -7.94
C ALA A 365 -21.97 -20.49 -6.57
N VAL A 366 -21.05 -19.54 -6.47
CA VAL A 366 -20.78 -18.77 -5.25
C VAL A 366 -20.72 -17.30 -5.60
N GLY A 367 -21.46 -16.49 -4.86
CA GLY A 367 -21.46 -15.04 -5.00
C GLY A 367 -21.29 -14.35 -3.67
N SER A 368 -20.50 -13.30 -3.61
CA SER A 368 -20.40 -12.41 -2.47
C SER A 368 -20.33 -10.95 -2.90
N VAL A 369 -20.90 -10.08 -2.10
CA VAL A 369 -20.90 -8.64 -2.32
C VAL A 369 -20.72 -7.90 -1.00
N ARG A 370 -19.93 -6.82 -1.03
CA ARG A 370 -19.80 -5.86 0.05
C ARG A 370 -19.98 -4.45 -0.51
N HIS A 371 -20.76 -3.64 0.16
CA HIS A 371 -21.03 -2.27 -0.29
C HIS A 371 -20.88 -1.27 0.85
N GLY A 372 -20.07 -0.25 0.67
CA GLY A 372 -19.96 0.88 1.58
C GLY A 372 -21.18 1.79 1.46
N TRP A 373 -22.21 1.55 2.30
CA TRP A 373 -23.45 2.35 2.31
C TRP A 373 -23.19 3.77 2.81
N THR A 374 -22.42 3.88 3.86
CA THR A 374 -21.93 5.14 4.43
C THR A 374 -20.50 4.94 4.93
N ASP A 375 -19.80 6.00 5.31
CA ASP A 375 -18.48 5.92 5.96
C ASP A 375 -18.52 5.26 7.36
N ARG A 376 -19.70 4.92 7.84
CA ARG A 376 -19.90 4.24 9.12
C ARG A 376 -20.50 2.84 8.98
N MET A 377 -20.94 2.46 7.79
CA MET A 377 -21.71 1.22 7.60
C MET A 377 -21.38 0.56 6.25
N THR A 378 -21.02 -0.73 6.32
CA THR A 378 -20.82 -1.61 5.17
C THR A 378 -21.85 -2.73 5.21
N LEU A 379 -22.53 -2.96 4.10
CA LEU A 379 -23.46 -4.07 3.91
C LEU A 379 -22.76 -5.24 3.24
N GLU A 380 -23.10 -6.46 3.63
CA GLU A 380 -22.54 -7.69 3.07
C GLU A 380 -23.66 -8.63 2.63
N GLY A 381 -23.44 -9.33 1.52
CA GLY A 381 -24.32 -10.39 1.02
C GLY A 381 -23.53 -11.59 0.53
N HIS A 382 -24.04 -12.80 0.70
CA HIS A 382 -23.41 -14.03 0.26
C HIS A 382 -24.45 -15.06 -0.15
N ALA A 383 -24.17 -15.75 -1.25
CA ALA A 383 -25.04 -16.81 -1.75
C ALA A 383 -24.21 -17.98 -2.28
N GLU A 384 -24.65 -19.19 -2.02
CA GLU A 384 -24.09 -20.42 -2.57
C GLU A 384 -25.20 -21.29 -3.14
N ALA A 385 -24.94 -21.94 -4.26
CA ALA A 385 -25.87 -22.89 -4.85
C ALA A 385 -25.13 -24.04 -5.56
N GLY A 386 -25.53 -25.25 -5.37
CA GLY A 386 -24.95 -26.40 -6.07
C GLY A 386 -25.24 -27.74 -5.39
N SER A 387 -25.26 -28.81 -6.19
CA SER A 387 -25.40 -30.19 -5.70
C SER A 387 -26.59 -30.43 -4.74
N GLY A 388 -27.74 -29.73 -4.97
CA GLY A 388 -28.91 -29.81 -4.12
C GLY A 388 -28.83 -29.07 -2.78
N GLN A 389 -27.92 -28.11 -2.66
CA GLN A 389 -27.76 -27.23 -1.52
C GLN A 389 -27.83 -25.77 -1.97
N VAL A 390 -28.51 -24.94 -1.19
CA VAL A 390 -28.57 -23.48 -1.36
C VAL A 390 -28.30 -22.83 -0.02
N LEU A 391 -27.53 -21.77 -0.03
CA LEU A 391 -27.28 -20.90 1.12
C LEU A 391 -27.47 -19.44 0.71
N LEU A 392 -28.11 -18.66 1.55
CA LEU A 392 -28.26 -17.21 1.41
C LEU A 392 -28.04 -16.55 2.74
N GLY A 393 -27.29 -15.47 2.76
CA GLY A 393 -27.03 -14.72 3.97
C GLY A 393 -26.74 -13.25 3.70
N GLY A 394 -26.88 -12.45 4.75
CA GLY A 394 -26.57 -11.04 4.77
C GLY A 394 -25.93 -10.61 6.08
N GLY A 395 -25.11 -9.57 6.01
CA GLY A 395 -24.39 -9.03 7.15
C GLY A 395 -24.26 -7.52 7.09
N VAL A 396 -23.85 -6.95 8.21
CA VAL A 396 -23.59 -5.54 8.38
C VAL A 396 -22.37 -5.33 9.29
N LEU A 397 -21.50 -4.42 8.90
CA LEU A 397 -20.47 -3.84 9.76
C LEU A 397 -20.82 -2.39 10.01
N ALA A 398 -20.80 -1.97 11.28
CA ALA A 398 -21.14 -0.60 11.65
C ALA A 398 -20.16 -0.05 12.69
N ARG A 399 -19.68 1.16 12.46
CA ARG A 399 -18.88 1.91 13.45
C ARG A 399 -19.79 2.42 14.56
N VAL A 400 -19.55 1.98 15.79
CA VAL A 400 -20.39 2.30 16.96
C VAL A 400 -19.74 3.43 17.73
N LEU A 401 -20.43 4.58 17.83
CA LEU A 401 -20.08 5.73 18.71
C LEU A 401 -18.59 6.18 18.64
N GLY A 402 -17.93 5.97 17.50
CA GLY A 402 -16.49 6.27 17.37
C GLY A 402 -15.56 5.35 18.18
N ALA A 403 -16.10 4.31 18.82
CA ALA A 403 -15.40 3.40 19.74
C ALA A 403 -15.33 1.96 19.23
N GLY A 404 -15.07 1.75 17.95
CA GLY A 404 -14.92 0.42 17.39
C GLY A 404 -15.95 0.10 16.31
N VAL A 405 -15.90 -1.14 15.82
CA VAL A 405 -16.79 -1.65 14.78
C VAL A 405 -17.50 -2.91 15.27
N ALA A 406 -18.82 -2.87 15.28
CA ALA A 406 -19.67 -4.02 15.46
C ALA A 406 -19.98 -4.69 14.13
N SER A 407 -20.10 -6.00 14.11
CA SER A 407 -20.52 -6.79 12.97
C SER A 407 -21.62 -7.78 13.34
N GLY A 408 -22.57 -7.96 12.44
CA GLY A 408 -23.63 -8.94 12.60
C GLY A 408 -23.98 -9.57 11.25
N ALA A 409 -24.24 -10.87 11.22
CA ALA A 409 -24.66 -11.56 10.01
C ALA A 409 -25.60 -12.72 10.34
N LEU A 410 -26.51 -12.99 9.41
CA LEU A 410 -27.42 -14.12 9.43
C LEU A 410 -27.36 -14.84 8.08
N ALA A 411 -27.31 -16.16 8.12
CA ALA A 411 -27.37 -17.01 6.93
C ALA A 411 -28.36 -18.17 7.16
N ALA A 412 -29.02 -18.56 6.09
CA ALA A 412 -29.90 -19.72 6.08
C ALA A 412 -29.50 -20.68 4.94
N SER A 413 -29.58 -21.95 5.21
CA SER A 413 -29.35 -23.02 4.23
C SER A 413 -30.56 -23.89 4.02
N ALA A 414 -30.75 -24.38 2.78
CA ALA A 414 -31.84 -25.26 2.37
C ALA A 414 -31.34 -26.31 1.38
N GLY A 415 -31.92 -27.49 1.41
CA GLY A 415 -31.53 -28.61 0.59
C GLY A 415 -31.15 -29.81 1.43
N ARG A 416 -29.97 -30.41 1.17
CA ARG A 416 -29.44 -31.55 1.95
C ARG A 416 -29.21 -31.18 3.42
N TYR A 417 -28.77 -29.93 3.65
CA TYR A 417 -28.63 -29.34 4.97
C TYR A 417 -29.60 -28.17 5.08
N ARG A 418 -30.35 -28.13 6.18
CA ARG A 418 -31.36 -27.10 6.41
C ARG A 418 -31.17 -26.50 7.79
N GLY A 419 -30.91 -25.22 7.86
CA GLY A 419 -30.68 -24.56 9.11
C GLY A 419 -30.28 -23.09 8.97
N TRP A 420 -29.79 -22.51 10.05
CA TRP A 420 -29.39 -21.12 10.14
C TRP A 420 -28.02 -20.99 10.82
N GLN A 421 -27.32 -19.91 10.52
CA GLN A 421 -26.12 -19.45 11.20
C GLN A 421 -26.28 -17.98 11.54
N ALA A 422 -25.88 -17.60 12.77
CA ALA A 422 -25.78 -16.22 13.22
C ALA A 422 -24.34 -15.93 13.64
N THR A 423 -23.88 -14.76 13.29
CA THR A 423 -22.54 -14.26 13.66
C THR A 423 -22.67 -12.88 14.26
N LEU A 424 -22.01 -12.67 15.40
CA LEU A 424 -21.87 -11.38 16.04
C LEU A 424 -20.38 -11.12 16.29
N GLY A 425 -19.95 -9.89 16.12
CA GLY A 425 -18.57 -9.50 16.38
C GLY A 425 -18.46 -8.06 16.83
N TYR A 426 -17.40 -7.77 17.56
CA TYR A 426 -17.02 -6.42 17.95
C TYR A 426 -15.51 -6.31 18.00
N GLN A 427 -14.98 -5.24 17.43
CA GLN A 427 -13.55 -4.95 17.50
C GLN A 427 -13.31 -3.50 17.87
N TYR A 428 -12.38 -3.32 18.79
CA TYR A 428 -11.80 -2.04 19.15
C TYR A 428 -10.29 -2.14 19.17
N VAL A 429 -9.60 -1.23 18.50
CA VAL A 429 -8.14 -1.17 18.45
C VAL A 429 -7.69 0.23 18.84
N SER A 430 -6.73 0.33 19.72
CA SER A 430 -6.03 1.57 20.05
C SER A 430 -4.54 1.29 20.26
N PRO A 431 -3.66 2.29 20.31
CA PRO A 431 -2.22 2.07 20.52
C PRO A 431 -1.87 1.33 21.82
N ARG A 432 -2.74 1.38 22.83
CA ARG A 432 -2.50 0.76 24.15
C ARG A 432 -3.41 -0.41 24.47
N PHE A 433 -4.55 -0.51 23.80
CA PHE A 433 -5.55 -1.52 24.11
C PHE A 433 -6.23 -2.01 22.84
N ALA A 434 -6.38 -3.33 22.70
CA ALA A 434 -7.19 -3.93 21.66
C ALA A 434 -8.13 -4.99 22.24
N LEU A 435 -9.34 -5.03 21.68
CA LEU A 435 -10.40 -5.99 22.01
C LEU A 435 -10.96 -6.52 20.69
N ASP A 436 -11.02 -7.84 20.54
CA ASP A 436 -11.66 -8.53 19.43
C ASP A 436 -12.56 -9.63 19.99
N LEU A 437 -13.84 -9.53 19.68
CA LEU A 437 -14.87 -10.47 20.09
C LEU A 437 -15.60 -10.99 18.87
N GLN A 438 -15.76 -12.30 18.78
CA GLN A 438 -16.54 -12.95 17.73
C GLN A 438 -17.29 -14.16 18.31
N SER A 439 -18.55 -14.28 17.91
CA SER A 439 -19.40 -15.42 18.26
C SER A 439 -20.13 -15.89 17.02
N ILE A 440 -20.00 -17.15 16.69
CA ILE A 440 -20.72 -17.82 15.61
C ILE A 440 -21.56 -18.94 16.21
N ARG A 441 -22.83 -18.99 15.83
CA ARG A 441 -23.78 -20.05 16.21
C ARG A 441 -24.44 -20.60 14.97
N ALA A 442 -24.41 -21.92 14.82
CA ALA A 442 -25.10 -22.61 13.74
C ALA A 442 -26.02 -23.71 14.29
N SER A 443 -27.21 -23.81 13.74
CA SER A 443 -28.16 -24.89 14.05
C SER A 443 -27.62 -26.25 13.61
N ALA A 444 -28.13 -27.30 14.19
CA ALA A 444 -27.64 -28.67 13.94
C ALA A 444 -27.71 -29.11 12.46
N GLY A 445 -28.67 -28.58 11.72
CA GLY A 445 -28.86 -28.92 10.31
C GLY A 445 -28.20 -27.94 9.33
N PHE A 446 -27.57 -26.85 9.81
CA PHE A 446 -26.96 -25.86 8.92
C PHE A 446 -25.73 -26.45 8.21
N GLY A 447 -25.61 -26.14 6.92
CA GLY A 447 -24.48 -26.52 6.09
C GLY A 447 -24.38 -25.68 4.84
N ASP A 448 -23.15 -25.49 4.37
CA ASP A 448 -22.79 -24.81 3.14
C ASP A 448 -22.25 -25.82 2.10
N LEU A 449 -21.78 -25.36 0.96
CA LEU A 449 -21.18 -26.23 -0.05
C LEU A 449 -19.96 -26.98 0.46
N GLY A 450 -19.16 -26.39 1.37
CA GLY A 450 -18.03 -27.06 2.01
C GLY A 450 -18.44 -28.24 2.89
N THR A 451 -19.64 -28.18 3.47
CA THR A 451 -20.20 -29.27 4.27
C THR A 451 -20.52 -30.49 3.40
N LEU A 452 -20.92 -30.29 2.14
CA LEU A 452 -21.12 -31.40 1.16
C LEU A 452 -19.82 -32.14 0.86
N GLU A 453 -18.69 -31.45 1.02
CA GLU A 453 -17.35 -31.99 0.77
C GLU A 453 -16.67 -32.52 2.05
N GLY A 454 -17.45 -32.79 3.09
CA GLY A 454 -16.96 -33.41 4.33
C GLY A 454 -16.37 -32.45 5.36
N THR A 455 -16.46 -31.13 5.15
CA THR A 455 -15.99 -30.13 6.13
C THR A 455 -17.19 -29.42 6.78
N PRO A 456 -17.78 -29.96 7.87
CA PRO A 456 -18.97 -29.37 8.47
C PRO A 456 -18.68 -28.02 9.10
N VAL A 457 -19.71 -27.17 9.16
CA VAL A 457 -19.64 -25.89 9.84
C VAL A 457 -19.62 -26.10 11.36
N PRO A 458 -18.74 -25.43 12.12
CA PRO A 458 -18.77 -25.47 13.57
C PRO A 458 -20.13 -24.99 14.11
N ARG A 459 -20.69 -25.73 15.09
CA ARG A 459 -21.95 -25.33 15.76
C ARG A 459 -21.81 -24.12 16.65
N ALA A 460 -20.64 -23.96 17.24
CA ALA A 460 -20.28 -22.78 18.02
C ALA A 460 -18.80 -22.48 17.84
N LEU A 461 -18.50 -21.23 17.58
CA LEU A 461 -17.14 -20.69 17.62
C LEU A 461 -17.23 -19.35 18.35
N ASP A 462 -16.60 -19.27 19.51
CA ASP A 462 -16.39 -18.04 20.23
C ASP A 462 -14.90 -17.72 20.26
N ARG A 463 -14.58 -16.49 19.99
CA ARG A 463 -13.24 -15.95 20.14
C ARG A 463 -13.32 -14.63 20.87
N ALA A 464 -12.55 -14.50 21.94
CA ALA A 464 -12.33 -13.24 22.63
C ALA A 464 -10.82 -13.04 22.79
N SER A 465 -10.34 -11.91 22.34
CA SER A 465 -8.94 -11.50 22.48
C SER A 465 -8.89 -10.11 23.10
N ILE A 466 -8.14 -9.98 24.17
CA ILE A 466 -7.86 -8.71 24.83
C ILE A 466 -6.36 -8.55 24.90
N SER A 467 -5.85 -7.39 24.48
CA SER A 467 -4.43 -7.08 24.64
C SER A 467 -4.24 -5.65 25.11
N THR A 468 -3.19 -5.43 25.88
CA THR A 468 -2.80 -4.10 26.36
C THR A 468 -1.28 -3.98 26.40
N ALA A 469 -0.78 -2.78 26.11
CA ALA A 469 0.65 -2.48 26.14
C ALA A 469 0.91 -1.20 26.94
N PHE A 470 1.82 -1.26 27.90
CA PHE A 470 2.25 -0.11 28.70
C PHE A 470 3.64 -0.30 29.29
N GLY A 471 4.44 0.74 29.34
CA GLY A 471 5.76 0.74 29.99
C GLY A 471 6.74 -0.33 29.46
N GLY A 472 6.66 -0.65 28.15
CA GLY A 472 7.46 -1.70 27.52
C GLY A 472 6.97 -3.13 27.78
N ASN A 473 5.85 -3.30 28.49
CA ASN A 473 5.19 -4.59 28.72
C ASN A 473 3.99 -4.73 27.79
N SER A 474 3.73 -5.95 27.32
CA SER A 474 2.51 -6.31 26.61
C SER A 474 1.85 -7.49 27.33
N PHE A 475 0.54 -7.41 27.49
CA PHE A 475 -0.28 -8.48 28.07
C PHE A 475 -1.35 -8.85 27.05
N SER A 476 -1.60 -10.14 26.89
CA SER A 476 -2.73 -10.61 26.10
C SER A 476 -3.43 -11.78 26.79
N MET A 477 -4.74 -11.81 26.61
CA MET A 477 -5.61 -12.92 27.01
C MET A 477 -6.44 -13.31 25.80
N ASN A 478 -6.46 -14.60 25.50
CA ASN A 478 -7.30 -15.14 24.43
C ASN A 478 -8.18 -16.26 25.01
N LEU A 479 -9.44 -16.23 24.63
CA LEU A 479 -10.41 -17.31 24.86
C LEU A 479 -10.90 -17.81 23.51
N ILE A 480 -10.78 -19.10 23.26
CA ILE A 480 -11.31 -19.76 22.07
C ILE A 480 -12.21 -20.91 22.54
N GLN A 481 -13.45 -20.89 22.11
CA GLN A 481 -14.35 -22.01 22.24
C GLN A 481 -14.74 -22.50 20.85
N LEU A 482 -14.51 -23.75 20.57
CA LEU A 482 -14.87 -24.41 19.32
C LEU A 482 -15.70 -25.65 19.64
N ARG A 483 -16.87 -25.77 18.99
CA ARG A 483 -17.70 -26.97 19.01
C ARG A 483 -17.98 -27.41 17.59
N THR A 484 -17.27 -28.47 17.15
CA THR A 484 -17.48 -29.07 15.84
C THR A 484 -18.40 -30.29 15.95
N PRO A 485 -19.27 -30.54 14.96
CA PRO A 485 -20.03 -31.76 14.88
C PRO A 485 -19.12 -32.98 14.58
N LEU A 486 -19.64 -34.17 14.72
CA LEU A 486 -19.00 -35.39 14.29
C LEU A 486 -18.61 -35.30 12.80
N VAL A 487 -17.38 -35.63 12.47
CA VAL A 487 -16.92 -35.65 11.08
C VAL A 487 -16.67 -37.11 10.71
N ALA A 488 -17.38 -37.60 9.72
CA ALA A 488 -17.04 -38.85 9.03
C ALA A 488 -16.02 -38.54 7.95
N GLY A 489 -14.73 -38.62 8.27
CA GLY A 489 -13.70 -38.32 7.28
C GLY A 489 -12.30 -38.23 7.91
N VAL A 490 -11.32 -38.62 7.15
CA VAL A 490 -9.91 -38.60 7.51
C VAL A 490 -9.41 -37.16 7.53
N ALA A 491 -9.05 -36.65 8.72
CA ALA A 491 -8.15 -35.50 8.80
C ALA A 491 -6.77 -35.96 8.30
N PRO A 492 -6.12 -35.27 7.34
CA PRO A 492 -4.74 -35.57 7.03
C PRO A 492 -3.91 -35.35 8.30
N LEU A 493 -3.25 -36.41 8.77
CA LEU A 493 -2.23 -36.27 9.81
C LEU A 493 -1.11 -35.43 9.20
N LEU A 494 -0.95 -34.23 9.71
CA LEU A 494 0.17 -33.37 9.38
C LEU A 494 1.35 -33.77 10.28
N ASP A 495 2.54 -33.80 9.73
CA ASP A 495 3.75 -33.90 10.55
C ASP A 495 3.91 -32.62 11.40
N PRO A 496 4.81 -32.57 12.38
CA PRO A 496 5.06 -31.38 13.17
C PRO A 496 5.44 -30.12 12.36
N PHE A 497 5.69 -30.28 11.07
CA PHE A 497 6.06 -29.22 10.13
C PHE A 497 4.92 -28.83 9.18
N GLY A 498 3.70 -29.39 9.37
CA GLY A 498 2.51 -29.08 8.57
C GLY A 498 2.43 -29.82 7.23
N ASN A 499 3.28 -30.79 6.97
CA ASN A 499 3.20 -31.62 5.76
C ASN A 499 2.22 -32.78 5.96
N PRO A 500 1.37 -33.13 4.97
CA PRO A 500 0.53 -34.29 5.06
C PRO A 500 1.41 -35.56 5.17
N LEU A 501 1.29 -36.26 6.28
CA LEU A 501 1.86 -37.60 6.42
C LEU A 501 1.16 -38.50 5.41
N THR A 502 1.97 -39.23 4.65
CA THR A 502 1.62 -40.19 3.63
C THR A 502 0.36 -40.99 3.90
N ARG A 503 -0.39 -41.32 2.83
CA ARG A 503 -1.52 -42.24 2.80
C ARG A 503 -1.26 -43.46 3.70
N LEU A 504 -1.78 -43.43 4.88
CA LEU A 504 -2.13 -44.69 5.54
C LEU A 504 -3.33 -45.23 4.74
N THR A 505 -3.14 -46.38 4.13
CA THR A 505 -4.20 -47.27 3.66
C THR A 505 -5.35 -47.18 4.64
N ALA A 506 -6.48 -46.63 4.20
CA ALA A 506 -7.60 -46.24 5.04
C ALA A 506 -7.94 -47.32 6.08
N PRO A 507 -7.66 -47.11 7.38
CA PRO A 507 -8.40 -47.88 8.38
C PRO A 507 -9.83 -47.39 8.29
N ALA A 508 -10.78 -48.30 8.44
CA ALA A 508 -12.20 -48.03 8.43
C ALA A 508 -12.52 -46.72 9.14
N LEU A 509 -13.30 -45.86 8.48
CA LEU A 509 -13.74 -44.53 8.93
C LEU A 509 -14.28 -44.65 10.37
N THR A 510 -13.45 -44.45 11.36
CA THR A 510 -13.91 -44.27 12.73
C THR A 510 -14.40 -42.81 12.81
N PRO A 511 -15.66 -42.60 13.14
CA PRO A 511 -16.20 -41.24 13.28
C PRO A 511 -15.35 -40.51 14.33
N THR A 512 -14.74 -39.39 13.96
CA THR A 512 -14.09 -38.54 14.92
C THR A 512 -15.15 -37.93 15.83
N PRO A 513 -15.12 -38.14 17.15
CA PRO A 513 -16.17 -37.63 18.04
C PRO A 513 -16.26 -36.10 17.96
N ALA A 514 -17.45 -35.56 18.23
CA ALA A 514 -17.64 -34.10 18.27
C ALA A 514 -16.57 -33.47 19.16
N LEU A 515 -15.76 -32.60 18.57
CA LEU A 515 -14.68 -31.92 19.30
C LEU A 515 -15.24 -30.69 20.01
N VAL A 516 -15.13 -30.68 21.31
CA VAL A 516 -15.33 -29.46 22.12
C VAL A 516 -13.97 -29.04 22.66
N THR A 517 -13.57 -27.84 22.33
CA THR A 517 -12.32 -27.24 22.82
C THR A 517 -12.66 -25.88 23.42
N ARG A 518 -12.22 -25.63 24.65
CA ARG A 518 -12.30 -24.33 25.31
C ARG A 518 -10.94 -23.97 25.86
N THR A 519 -10.18 -23.19 25.13
CA THR A 519 -8.81 -22.82 25.52
C THR A 519 -8.77 -21.37 25.99
N VAL A 520 -8.22 -21.18 27.18
CA VAL A 520 -7.80 -19.86 27.67
C VAL A 520 -6.28 -19.80 27.58
N SER A 521 -5.76 -18.72 27.03
CA SER A 521 -4.33 -18.43 27.00
C SER A 521 -4.05 -17.04 27.52
N LEU A 522 -2.97 -16.92 28.29
CA LEU A 522 -2.43 -15.68 28.81
C LEU A 522 -1.00 -15.54 28.30
N ALA A 523 -0.63 -14.36 27.87
CA ALA A 523 0.74 -14.06 27.55
C ALA A 523 1.14 -12.70 28.11
N TRP A 524 2.34 -12.64 28.63
CA TRP A 524 3.03 -11.43 28.98
C TRP A 524 4.37 -11.38 28.27
N SER A 525 4.73 -10.20 27.82
CA SER A 525 6.02 -10.00 27.16
C SER A 525 6.61 -8.64 27.50
N ARG A 526 7.94 -8.57 27.45
CA ARG A 526 8.69 -7.36 27.72
C ARG A 526 9.96 -7.29 26.88
N SER A 527 10.23 -6.10 26.35
CA SER A 527 11.53 -5.80 25.77
C SER A 527 12.59 -5.64 26.86
N VAL A 528 13.73 -6.28 26.68
CA VAL A 528 14.88 -6.25 27.61
C VAL A 528 16.03 -5.54 26.89
N GLY A 529 16.25 -4.29 27.25
CA GLY A 529 17.18 -3.42 26.50
C GLY A 529 16.69 -3.18 25.07
N LEU A 530 17.62 -2.88 24.16
CA LEU A 530 17.34 -2.60 22.74
C LEU A 530 17.26 -3.85 21.87
N ARG A 531 17.76 -4.99 22.32
CA ARG A 531 17.98 -6.20 21.52
C ARG A 531 17.40 -7.48 22.14
N GLY A 532 16.86 -7.40 23.32
CA GLY A 532 16.32 -8.53 24.07
C GLY A 532 14.79 -8.50 24.15
N TYR A 533 14.19 -9.68 24.22
CA TYR A 533 12.77 -9.88 24.41
C TYR A 533 12.53 -11.08 25.30
N PHE A 534 11.70 -10.89 26.33
CA PHE A 534 11.27 -11.97 27.21
C PHE A 534 9.75 -12.13 27.12
N SER A 535 9.27 -13.38 27.08
CA SER A 535 7.83 -13.66 27.13
C SER A 535 7.53 -14.84 28.05
N LEU A 536 6.38 -14.75 28.70
CA LEU A 536 5.79 -15.80 29.52
C LEU A 536 4.39 -16.08 28.99
N GLY A 537 4.12 -17.32 28.61
CA GLY A 537 2.84 -17.77 28.12
C GLY A 537 2.29 -18.90 28.99
N ALA A 538 0.97 -18.89 29.20
CA ALA A 538 0.26 -19.98 29.86
C ALA A 538 -1.02 -20.28 29.10
N PHE A 539 -1.38 -21.54 28.96
CA PHE A 539 -2.66 -21.95 28.39
C PHE A 539 -3.28 -23.11 29.17
N GLN A 540 -4.61 -23.18 29.10
CA GLN A 540 -5.41 -24.23 29.69
C GLN A 540 -6.59 -24.57 28.79
N ASP A 541 -6.77 -25.81 28.38
CA ASP A 541 -8.03 -26.31 27.86
C ASP A 541 -8.97 -26.63 29.04
N LEU A 542 -10.12 -25.99 29.08
CA LEU A 542 -11.08 -26.11 30.17
C LEU A 542 -11.88 -27.42 30.13
N GLU A 543 -11.98 -28.03 28.90
CA GLU A 543 -12.63 -29.32 28.68
C GLU A 543 -11.66 -30.46 28.98
N ARG A 544 -10.41 -30.33 28.53
CA ARG A 544 -9.37 -31.33 28.68
C ARG A 544 -8.27 -30.79 29.59
N ARG A 545 -8.45 -30.95 30.91
CA ARG A 545 -7.56 -30.38 31.93
C ARG A 545 -6.10 -30.83 31.80
N ALA A 546 -5.82 -31.96 31.13
CA ALA A 546 -4.48 -32.40 30.84
C ALA A 546 -3.77 -31.49 29.80
N GLU A 547 -4.54 -30.84 28.92
CA GLU A 547 -4.06 -29.91 27.92
C GLU A 547 -3.82 -28.54 28.55
N ARG A 548 -2.70 -28.40 29.24
CA ARG A 548 -2.25 -27.16 29.86
C ARG A 548 -0.76 -26.98 29.73
N GLY A 549 -0.32 -25.76 29.76
CA GLY A 549 1.10 -25.45 29.67
C GLY A 549 1.45 -24.06 30.17
N ILE A 550 2.71 -23.95 30.57
CA ILE A 550 3.37 -22.68 30.83
C ILE A 550 4.72 -22.70 30.16
N THR A 551 5.06 -21.64 29.47
CA THR A 551 6.32 -21.49 28.73
C THR A 551 6.91 -20.12 28.95
N ALA A 552 8.22 -20.06 29.14
CA ALA A 552 9.01 -18.85 29.16
C ALA A 552 9.94 -18.88 27.96
N THR A 553 10.00 -17.77 27.24
CA THR A 553 10.86 -17.60 26.06
C THR A 553 11.71 -16.35 26.24
N PHE A 554 12.99 -16.48 25.98
CA PHE A 554 13.94 -15.38 25.90
C PHE A 554 14.56 -15.35 24.52
N SER A 555 14.53 -14.19 23.88
CA SER A 555 15.16 -13.96 22.58
C SER A 555 16.10 -12.77 22.67
N MET A 556 17.26 -12.87 22.07
CA MET A 556 18.24 -11.79 22.04
C MET A 556 18.98 -11.76 20.69
N ALA A 557 19.04 -10.60 20.10
CA ALA A 557 19.85 -10.33 18.92
C ALA A 557 21.20 -9.73 19.35
N PHE A 558 22.31 -10.43 19.01
CA PHE A 558 23.65 -9.94 19.31
C PHE A 558 24.08 -8.86 18.31
N ASP A 559 23.72 -9.06 17.04
CA ASP A 559 23.92 -8.09 15.97
C ASP A 559 22.73 -8.12 14.99
N SER A 560 22.88 -7.54 13.82
CA SER A 560 21.84 -7.56 12.78
C SER A 560 21.57 -8.96 12.19
N ARG A 561 22.40 -9.98 12.50
CA ARG A 561 22.38 -11.29 11.84
C ARG A 561 22.30 -12.46 12.80
N VAL A 562 22.85 -12.33 14.01
CA VAL A 562 22.95 -13.42 14.99
C VAL A 562 21.89 -13.24 16.06
N ALA A 563 21.04 -14.25 16.24
CA ALA A 563 20.04 -14.28 17.28
C ALA A 563 20.14 -15.59 18.09
N VAL A 564 19.83 -15.48 19.37
CA VAL A 564 19.69 -16.61 20.30
C VAL A 564 18.28 -16.63 20.85
N ASN A 565 17.67 -17.79 20.89
CA ASN A 565 16.38 -18.02 21.52
C ASN A 565 16.50 -19.15 22.53
N ALA A 566 15.98 -18.95 23.72
CA ALA A 566 15.87 -19.97 24.76
C ALA A 566 14.40 -20.10 25.17
N ASN A 567 13.93 -21.33 25.28
CA ASN A 567 12.57 -21.65 25.63
C ASN A 567 12.61 -22.70 26.76
N ALA A 568 11.81 -22.50 27.80
CA ALA A 568 11.66 -23.46 28.88
C ALA A 568 10.21 -23.44 29.38
N GLY A 569 9.68 -24.60 29.72
CA GLY A 569 8.30 -24.68 30.21
C GLY A 569 7.87 -26.10 30.55
N ARG A 570 6.56 -26.20 30.78
CA ARG A 570 5.87 -27.46 30.97
C ARG A 570 4.61 -27.49 30.13
N GLN A 571 4.45 -28.53 29.32
CA GLN A 571 3.28 -28.72 28.47
C GLN A 571 2.76 -30.14 28.63
N ARG A 572 1.47 -30.33 28.85
CA ARG A 572 0.82 -31.63 29.05
C ARG A 572 1.46 -32.45 30.18
N GLY A 573 2.01 -31.80 31.20
CA GLY A 573 2.74 -32.45 32.27
C GLY A 573 4.22 -32.72 31.98
N GLU A 574 4.67 -32.62 30.76
CA GLU A 574 6.06 -32.83 30.33
C GLU A 574 6.88 -31.53 30.37
N GLN A 575 8.16 -31.68 30.71
CA GLN A 575 9.10 -30.54 30.60
C GLN A 575 9.49 -30.32 29.15
N VAL A 576 9.48 -29.08 28.73
CA VAL A 576 9.94 -28.66 27.40
C VAL A 576 11.04 -27.61 27.62
N ALA A 577 12.19 -27.83 27.00
CA ALA A 577 13.27 -26.85 27.02
C ALA A 577 14.03 -26.90 25.70
N SER A 578 14.39 -25.74 25.17
CA SER A 578 15.24 -25.65 23.98
C SER A 578 16.06 -24.37 23.97
N VAL A 579 17.22 -24.43 23.34
CA VAL A 579 18.06 -23.30 23.03
C VAL A 579 18.40 -23.39 21.55
N SER A 580 18.24 -22.28 20.83
CA SER A 580 18.65 -22.15 19.44
C SER A 580 19.51 -20.91 19.25
N MET A 581 20.46 -21.02 18.34
CA MET A 581 21.30 -19.92 17.89
C MET A 581 21.44 -19.98 16.38
N GLY A 582 21.38 -18.84 15.71
CA GLY A 582 21.51 -18.83 14.27
C GLY A 582 22.01 -17.51 13.75
N ARG A 583 22.61 -17.56 12.56
CA ARG A 583 23.01 -16.43 11.74
C ARG A 583 22.32 -16.52 10.39
N ALA A 584 21.53 -15.50 10.05
CA ALA A 584 20.96 -15.39 8.71
C ALA A 584 22.04 -15.03 7.68
N PRO A 585 21.93 -15.52 6.43
CA PRO A 585 22.76 -15.03 5.33
C PRO A 585 22.46 -13.55 5.06
N ASP A 586 23.38 -12.87 4.37
CA ASP A 586 23.16 -11.50 3.93
C ASP A 586 22.07 -11.42 2.85
N PHE A 587 21.49 -10.23 2.69
CA PHE A 587 20.44 -10.02 1.68
C PHE A 587 20.93 -10.27 0.24
N ASP A 588 22.15 -9.90 -0.07
CA ASP A 588 22.84 -10.09 -1.34
C ASP A 588 23.34 -11.53 -1.52
N GLY A 589 23.46 -12.30 -0.45
CA GLY A 589 23.82 -13.72 -0.47
C GLY A 589 24.84 -14.11 0.60
N GLY A 590 25.29 -15.35 0.57
CA GLY A 590 26.29 -15.87 1.47
C GLY A 590 25.81 -17.02 2.33
N LEU A 591 26.56 -17.31 3.40
CA LEU A 591 26.32 -18.41 4.31
C LEU A 591 25.53 -17.97 5.56
N GLY A 592 24.50 -18.73 5.87
CA GLY A 592 23.78 -18.71 7.13
C GLY A 592 23.85 -20.06 7.81
N TRP A 593 23.63 -20.10 9.12
CA TRP A 593 23.57 -21.34 9.90
C TRP A 593 22.59 -21.21 11.06
N ALA A 594 22.07 -22.34 11.52
CA ALA A 594 21.29 -22.42 12.74
C ALA A 594 21.58 -23.73 13.46
N VAL A 595 21.62 -23.68 14.78
CA VAL A 595 21.74 -24.85 15.65
C VAL A 595 20.66 -24.75 16.74
N GLN A 596 20.10 -25.91 17.09
CA GLN A 596 19.11 -26.01 18.15
C GLN A 596 19.35 -27.29 18.93
N ALA A 597 19.22 -27.22 20.24
CA ALA A 597 19.18 -28.38 21.11
C ALA A 597 18.02 -28.23 22.10
N GLY A 598 17.35 -29.33 22.40
CA GLY A 598 16.20 -29.29 23.30
C GLY A 598 15.77 -30.67 23.80
N LYS A 599 14.73 -30.63 24.64
CA LYS A 599 14.05 -31.81 25.17
C LYS A 599 12.54 -31.57 25.29
N THR A 600 11.77 -32.63 25.09
CA THR A 600 10.35 -32.70 25.41
C THR A 600 10.11 -33.99 26.22
N GLY A 601 9.75 -33.83 27.47
CA GLY A 601 9.72 -34.97 28.40
C GLY A 601 11.09 -35.63 28.52
N ALA A 602 11.16 -36.92 28.23
CA ALA A 602 12.42 -37.70 28.20
C ALA A 602 13.13 -37.59 26.84
N GLN A 603 12.46 -37.12 25.80
CA GLN A 603 13.00 -37.16 24.45
C GLN A 603 13.86 -35.93 24.16
N ARG A 604 15.12 -36.15 23.80
CA ARG A 604 16.05 -35.11 23.38
C ARG A 604 16.01 -34.96 21.88
N TYR A 605 16.22 -33.75 21.40
CA TYR A 605 16.39 -33.45 20.00
C TYR A 605 17.49 -32.40 19.78
N ASP A 606 18.23 -32.60 18.71
CA ASP A 606 19.25 -31.66 18.24
C ASP A 606 19.03 -31.42 16.74
N GLN A 607 19.22 -30.18 16.32
CA GLN A 607 19.14 -29.79 14.90
C GLN A 607 20.31 -28.87 14.57
N ALA A 608 20.91 -29.10 13.41
CA ALA A 608 21.88 -28.20 12.81
C ALA A 608 21.51 -27.97 11.35
N GLN A 609 21.64 -26.74 10.90
CA GLN A 609 21.31 -26.30 9.56
C GLN A 609 22.42 -25.40 9.03
N LEU A 610 22.81 -25.64 7.78
CA LEU A 610 23.66 -24.76 6.98
C LEU A 610 22.87 -24.30 5.76
N GLN A 611 22.84 -23.01 5.52
CA GLN A 611 22.15 -22.40 4.38
C GLN A 611 23.14 -21.61 3.54
N TYR A 612 23.10 -21.82 2.24
CA TYR A 612 23.77 -20.97 1.23
C TYR A 612 22.75 -20.24 0.39
N LEU A 613 22.83 -18.94 0.37
CA LEU A 613 22.02 -18.09 -0.49
C LEU A 613 22.90 -17.51 -1.59
N GLY A 614 22.71 -18.00 -2.82
CA GLY A 614 23.46 -17.55 -4.00
C GLY A 614 22.63 -16.67 -4.94
N ALA A 615 23.24 -16.15 -6.00
CA ALA A 615 22.53 -15.40 -7.04
C ALA A 615 21.53 -16.26 -7.82
N HIS A 616 21.83 -17.56 -7.97
CA HIS A 616 21.05 -18.49 -8.80
C HIS A 616 20.09 -19.39 -8.00
N GLY A 617 20.08 -19.29 -6.69
CA GLY A 617 19.19 -20.09 -5.84
C GLY A 617 19.65 -20.15 -4.40
N ARG A 618 19.01 -21.03 -3.65
CA ARG A 618 19.27 -21.31 -2.24
C ARG A 618 19.45 -22.79 -2.03
N ALA A 619 20.43 -23.17 -1.23
CA ALA A 619 20.62 -24.55 -0.75
C ALA A 619 20.64 -24.57 0.77
N ILE A 620 19.93 -25.53 1.37
CA ILE A 620 19.89 -25.75 2.81
C ILE A 620 20.20 -27.22 3.07
N VAL A 621 21.18 -27.47 3.92
CA VAL A 621 21.43 -28.80 4.47
C VAL A 621 21.06 -28.76 5.94
N SER A 622 20.19 -29.64 6.36
CA SER A 622 19.84 -29.77 7.79
C SER A 622 19.98 -31.20 8.26
N THR A 623 20.43 -31.36 9.50
CA THR A 623 20.45 -32.65 10.18
C THR A 623 19.70 -32.50 11.49
N GLN A 624 18.82 -33.44 11.77
CA GLN A 624 18.02 -33.51 12.98
C GLN A 624 18.17 -34.87 13.63
N ARG A 625 18.35 -34.87 14.94
CA ARG A 625 18.28 -36.08 15.76
C ARG A 625 17.14 -35.95 16.77
N VAL A 626 16.29 -36.93 16.85
CA VAL A 626 15.18 -37.03 17.82
C VAL A 626 15.27 -38.39 18.50
N GLY A 627 15.67 -38.41 19.76
CA GLY A 627 16.03 -39.67 20.43
C GLY A 627 17.17 -40.35 19.70
N GLU A 628 16.94 -41.58 19.23
CA GLU A 628 17.91 -42.38 18.46
C GLU A 628 17.81 -42.16 16.94
N SER A 629 16.69 -41.61 16.46
CA SER A 629 16.46 -41.37 15.04
C SER A 629 17.24 -40.17 14.55
N ARG A 630 17.94 -40.31 13.43
CA ARG A 630 18.63 -39.22 12.73
C ARG A 630 18.10 -39.08 11.31
N ASN A 631 17.78 -37.86 10.93
CA ASN A 631 17.42 -37.53 9.56
C ASN A 631 18.27 -36.36 9.08
N THR A 632 18.76 -36.48 7.85
CA THR A 632 19.47 -35.41 7.16
C THR A 632 18.69 -35.06 5.90
N SER A 633 18.48 -33.77 5.65
CA SER A 633 17.76 -33.30 4.48
C SER A 633 18.55 -32.24 3.71
N LEU A 634 18.33 -32.22 2.41
CA LEU A 634 18.82 -31.22 1.47
C LEU A 634 17.59 -30.53 0.83
N ASP A 635 17.52 -29.23 0.91
CA ASP A 635 16.55 -28.39 0.22
C ASP A 635 17.29 -27.50 -0.77
N VAL A 636 16.93 -27.55 -2.05
CA VAL A 636 17.48 -26.71 -3.11
C VAL A 636 16.32 -26.01 -3.79
N SER A 637 16.35 -24.70 -3.80
CA SER A 637 15.29 -23.90 -4.42
C SER A 637 15.84 -22.77 -5.29
N GLY A 638 15.08 -22.42 -6.32
CA GLY A 638 15.44 -21.39 -7.27
C GLY A 638 14.37 -21.16 -8.32
N ALA A 639 14.72 -20.36 -9.31
CA ALA A 639 13.87 -20.06 -10.45
C ALA A 639 14.66 -20.16 -11.75
N ILE A 640 13.95 -20.52 -12.83
CA ILE A 640 14.42 -20.46 -14.21
C ILE A 640 13.46 -19.55 -14.96
N VAL A 641 13.98 -18.46 -15.53
CA VAL A 641 13.19 -17.46 -16.26
C VAL A 641 13.63 -17.44 -17.71
N ALA A 642 12.71 -17.65 -18.63
CA ALA A 642 12.89 -17.50 -20.07
C ALA A 642 12.19 -16.20 -20.53
N MET A 643 12.96 -15.17 -20.87
CA MET A 643 12.45 -13.85 -21.21
C MET A 643 13.48 -13.05 -22.02
N ASP A 644 13.01 -12.21 -22.94
CA ASP A 644 13.87 -11.37 -23.81
C ASP A 644 14.99 -12.17 -24.52
N GLY A 645 14.65 -13.38 -25.02
CA GLY A 645 15.62 -14.27 -25.68
C GLY A 645 16.69 -14.87 -24.78
N ALA A 646 16.55 -14.75 -23.47
CA ALA A 646 17.48 -15.30 -22.48
C ALA A 646 16.85 -16.37 -21.60
N LEU A 647 17.70 -17.29 -21.12
CA LEU A 647 17.40 -18.21 -20.05
C LEU A 647 18.27 -17.83 -18.83
N ILE A 648 17.61 -17.44 -17.75
CA ILE A 648 18.27 -16.91 -16.56
C ILE A 648 17.88 -17.75 -15.35
N THR A 649 18.87 -18.14 -14.56
CA THR A 649 18.65 -18.77 -13.27
C THR A 649 18.72 -17.72 -12.17
N ALA A 650 17.82 -17.80 -11.20
CA ALA A 650 17.68 -16.84 -10.13
C ALA A 650 17.22 -17.51 -8.83
N ARG A 651 17.17 -16.73 -7.76
CA ARG A 651 16.40 -17.09 -6.58
C ARG A 651 14.92 -17.25 -6.93
N ASN A 652 14.14 -17.80 -6.02
CA ASN A 652 12.69 -17.84 -6.20
C ASN A 652 12.15 -16.44 -6.56
N VAL A 653 11.28 -16.40 -7.55
CA VAL A 653 10.71 -15.18 -8.08
C VAL A 653 9.29 -15.00 -7.56
N GLY A 654 8.98 -13.83 -7.05
CA GLY A 654 7.71 -13.48 -6.44
C GLY A 654 6.58 -13.23 -7.45
N ARG A 655 5.63 -12.38 -7.06
CA ARG A 655 4.44 -12.07 -7.88
C ARG A 655 4.70 -11.06 -8.98
N GLY A 656 5.72 -10.22 -8.85
CA GLY A 656 6.16 -9.25 -9.86
C GLY A 656 7.67 -9.24 -9.91
N PHE A 657 8.25 -9.05 -11.09
CA PHE A 657 9.69 -9.00 -11.25
C PHE A 657 10.10 -8.20 -12.49
N ALA A 658 11.37 -7.85 -12.60
CA ALA A 658 11.91 -7.22 -13.79
C ALA A 658 13.19 -7.90 -14.25
N LEU A 659 13.40 -7.90 -15.56
CA LEU A 659 14.68 -8.26 -16.18
C LEU A 659 15.35 -6.98 -16.66
N VAL A 660 16.40 -6.56 -16.02
CA VAL A 660 17.31 -5.52 -16.53
C VAL A 660 18.02 -6.10 -17.75
N SER A 661 17.95 -5.41 -18.89
CA SER A 661 18.46 -5.86 -20.18
C SER A 661 19.04 -4.69 -20.99
N GLY A 662 20.02 -4.96 -21.85
CA GLY A 662 20.65 -3.97 -22.73
C GLY A 662 21.77 -3.18 -22.07
N GLY A 663 22.20 -3.60 -20.87
CA GLY A 663 23.31 -2.98 -20.16
C GLY A 663 24.68 -3.53 -20.57
N ALA A 664 25.71 -2.92 -20.03
CA ALA A 664 27.06 -3.45 -20.02
C ALA A 664 27.22 -4.54 -18.93
N PRO A 665 28.22 -5.42 -19.03
CA PRO A 665 28.53 -6.38 -17.97
C PRO A 665 29.03 -5.65 -16.71
N ASP A 666 28.83 -6.30 -15.57
CA ASP A 666 29.27 -5.85 -14.23
C ASP A 666 28.77 -4.46 -13.81
N LEU A 667 27.59 -4.07 -14.31
CA LEU A 667 26.96 -2.79 -14.02
C LEU A 667 26.15 -2.88 -12.72
N PRO A 668 26.41 -2.04 -11.71
CA PRO A 668 25.63 -2.04 -10.49
C PRO A 668 24.16 -1.63 -10.76
N VAL A 669 23.23 -2.41 -10.24
CA VAL A 669 21.80 -2.16 -10.35
C VAL A 669 21.22 -1.89 -8.97
N LEU A 670 20.39 -0.84 -8.90
CA LEU A 670 19.71 -0.42 -7.68
C LEU A 670 18.19 -0.54 -7.87
N GLN A 671 17.52 -1.00 -6.85
CA GLN A 671 16.07 -0.95 -6.70
C GLN A 671 15.73 0.02 -5.57
N ASP A 672 14.98 1.08 -5.87
CA ASP A 672 14.60 2.10 -4.88
C ASP A 672 15.81 2.62 -4.05
N ASN A 673 16.93 2.89 -4.74
CA ASN A 673 18.24 3.31 -4.20
C ASN A 673 18.97 2.24 -3.34
N ARG A 674 18.52 0.99 -3.32
CA ARG A 674 19.23 -0.12 -2.67
C ARG A 674 19.96 -0.96 -3.72
N PRO A 675 21.25 -1.24 -3.57
CA PRO A 675 21.96 -2.13 -4.45
C PRO A 675 21.40 -3.55 -4.34
N ILE A 676 21.09 -4.17 -5.49
CA ILE A 676 20.50 -5.52 -5.56
C ILE A 676 21.41 -6.52 -6.27
N GLY A 677 22.44 -6.06 -6.96
CA GLY A 677 23.40 -6.90 -7.66
C GLY A 677 24.07 -6.17 -8.83
N ARG A 678 24.74 -6.94 -9.62
CA ARG A 678 25.44 -6.48 -10.84
C ARG A 678 24.97 -7.28 -12.04
N THR A 679 24.98 -6.66 -13.22
CA THR A 679 24.64 -7.36 -14.46
C THR A 679 25.67 -8.44 -14.79
N ASP A 680 25.19 -9.54 -15.39
CA ASP A 680 26.01 -10.63 -15.87
C ASP A 680 26.84 -10.25 -17.10
N ARG A 681 27.58 -11.21 -17.67
CA ARG A 681 28.42 -11.03 -18.87
C ARG A 681 27.64 -10.54 -20.10
N ASN A 682 26.33 -10.77 -20.12
CA ASN A 682 25.42 -10.35 -21.20
C ASN A 682 24.70 -9.04 -20.87
N GLY A 683 25.09 -8.34 -19.81
CA GLY A 683 24.46 -7.11 -19.35
C GLY A 683 23.06 -7.31 -18.78
N ARG A 684 22.79 -8.45 -18.12
CA ARG A 684 21.48 -8.82 -17.61
C ARG A 684 21.49 -9.04 -16.10
N LEU A 685 20.42 -8.62 -15.42
CA LEU A 685 20.18 -8.93 -14.01
C LEU A 685 18.68 -9.11 -13.78
N LEU A 686 18.29 -10.17 -13.08
CA LEU A 686 16.91 -10.36 -12.65
C LEU A 686 16.68 -9.69 -11.30
N VAL A 687 15.63 -8.88 -11.21
CA VAL A 687 15.10 -8.26 -9.99
C VAL A 687 13.88 -9.06 -9.55
N PRO A 688 14.00 -9.96 -8.53
CA PRO A 688 13.03 -11.05 -8.35
C PRO A 688 11.74 -10.66 -7.64
N ASP A 689 11.73 -9.60 -6.84
CA ASP A 689 10.61 -9.23 -5.96
C ASP A 689 10.24 -7.75 -6.12
N LEU A 690 9.33 -7.50 -7.06
CA LEU A 690 8.68 -6.21 -7.22
C LEU A 690 7.21 -6.32 -6.80
N GLN A 691 6.70 -5.27 -6.17
CA GLN A 691 5.28 -5.22 -5.84
C GLN A 691 4.46 -5.00 -7.12
N PRO A 692 3.50 -5.90 -7.43
CA PRO A 692 2.63 -5.70 -8.58
C PRO A 692 1.83 -4.40 -8.49
N TYR A 693 1.62 -3.75 -9.62
CA TYR A 693 0.86 -2.49 -9.78
C TYR A 693 1.40 -1.29 -8.98
N ALA A 694 2.57 -1.42 -8.39
CA ALA A 694 3.28 -0.31 -7.73
C ALA A 694 4.54 0.05 -8.51
N ALA A 695 4.81 1.34 -8.66
CA ALA A 695 5.99 1.83 -9.34
C ALA A 695 7.25 1.52 -8.51
N SER A 696 8.20 0.83 -9.09
CA SER A 696 9.53 0.57 -8.54
C SER A 696 10.58 1.25 -9.40
N ARG A 697 11.49 1.98 -8.78
CA ARG A 697 12.60 2.64 -9.48
C ARG A 697 13.75 1.67 -9.64
N ILE A 698 14.04 1.29 -10.88
CA ILE A 698 15.23 0.52 -11.23
C ILE A 698 16.25 1.51 -11.79
N ALA A 699 17.40 1.58 -11.17
CA ALA A 699 18.48 2.46 -11.57
C ALA A 699 19.76 1.67 -11.84
N ILE A 700 20.61 2.20 -12.71
CA ILE A 700 21.96 1.71 -12.97
C ILE A 700 22.99 2.77 -12.57
N ASP A 701 24.13 2.34 -12.03
CA ASP A 701 25.24 3.23 -11.74
C ASP A 701 26.20 3.28 -12.95
N PRO A 702 26.23 4.39 -13.68
CA PRO A 702 27.05 4.51 -14.88
C PRO A 702 28.55 4.78 -14.60
N SER A 703 28.96 4.94 -13.34
CA SER A 703 30.31 5.35 -12.97
C SER A 703 31.41 4.38 -13.45
N SER A 704 31.05 3.12 -13.68
CA SER A 704 31.96 2.07 -14.17
C SER A 704 31.99 1.93 -15.68
N LEU A 705 31.17 2.71 -16.41
CA LEU A 705 31.09 2.59 -17.85
C LEU A 705 32.22 3.36 -18.54
N PRO A 706 32.67 2.86 -19.68
CA PRO A 706 33.66 3.56 -20.51
C PRO A 706 33.15 4.93 -20.97
N SER A 707 34.08 5.87 -21.18
CA SER A 707 33.74 7.25 -21.56
C SER A 707 33.13 7.37 -22.98
N ASP A 708 33.33 6.36 -23.83
CA ASP A 708 32.72 6.28 -25.18
C ASP A 708 31.26 5.80 -25.14
N THR A 709 30.61 5.81 -23.95
CA THR A 709 29.27 5.25 -23.73
C THR A 709 28.28 6.34 -23.37
N ARG A 710 27.13 6.36 -24.02
CA ARG A 710 25.97 7.24 -23.72
C ARG A 710 24.82 6.43 -23.17
N ILE A 711 24.19 6.97 -22.14
CA ILE A 711 22.97 6.41 -21.53
C ILE A 711 21.93 7.53 -21.46
N PRO A 712 20.84 7.45 -22.24
CA PRO A 712 19.77 8.45 -22.20
C PRO A 712 19.08 8.53 -20.84
N HIS A 713 18.87 7.37 -20.21
CA HIS A 713 18.17 7.27 -18.91
C HIS A 713 18.90 6.28 -17.99
N THR A 714 19.30 6.74 -16.82
CA THR A 714 19.93 5.90 -15.77
C THR A 714 18.90 5.35 -14.80
N VAL A 715 17.63 5.77 -14.89
CA VAL A 715 16.52 5.37 -14.02
C VAL A 715 15.30 5.07 -14.86
N LEU A 716 14.67 3.92 -14.60
CA LEU A 716 13.38 3.51 -15.17
C LEU A 716 12.38 3.23 -14.07
N GLU A 717 11.14 3.68 -14.25
CA GLU A 717 10.01 3.27 -13.42
C GLU A 717 9.34 2.05 -14.01
N ILE A 718 9.31 0.96 -13.25
CA ILE A 718 8.75 -0.32 -13.67
C ILE A 718 7.54 -0.64 -12.78
N VAL A 719 6.42 -0.97 -13.43
CA VAL A 719 5.16 -1.36 -12.78
C VAL A 719 4.77 -2.76 -13.29
N PRO A 720 5.22 -3.85 -12.65
CA PRO A 720 4.88 -5.18 -13.12
C PRO A 720 3.41 -5.51 -12.84
N ARG A 721 2.77 -6.28 -13.73
CA ARG A 721 1.50 -6.96 -13.43
C ARG A 721 1.72 -8.12 -12.46
N GLN A 722 0.65 -8.54 -11.81
CA GLN A 722 0.68 -9.72 -10.95
C GLN A 722 1.04 -10.98 -11.74
N ASN A 723 1.94 -11.81 -11.21
CA ASN A 723 2.47 -13.03 -11.79
C ASN A 723 3.18 -12.83 -13.14
N ALA A 724 3.73 -11.64 -13.39
CA ALA A 724 4.38 -11.29 -14.64
C ALA A 724 5.72 -10.58 -14.43
N GLY A 725 6.58 -10.64 -15.45
CA GLY A 725 7.83 -9.92 -15.53
C GLY A 725 7.80 -8.79 -16.57
N VAL A 726 8.64 -7.79 -16.34
CA VAL A 726 8.83 -6.65 -17.26
C VAL A 726 10.30 -6.55 -17.65
N VAL A 727 10.59 -6.31 -18.92
CA VAL A 727 11.96 -5.98 -19.39
C VAL A 727 12.23 -4.52 -19.12
N ALA A 728 13.18 -4.24 -18.21
CA ALA A 728 13.75 -2.93 -17.96
C ALA A 728 14.95 -2.71 -18.88
N ARG A 729 14.72 -2.09 -20.02
CA ARG A 729 15.75 -1.92 -21.04
C ARG A 729 16.42 -0.57 -20.92
N PHE A 730 17.71 -0.58 -20.59
CA PHE A 730 18.56 0.59 -20.62
C PHE A 730 19.26 0.66 -21.99
N ALA A 731 18.98 1.74 -22.73
CA ALA A 731 19.63 1.98 -24.02
C ALA A 731 21.06 2.47 -23.77
N ILE A 732 22.01 1.56 -23.77
CA ILE A 732 23.44 1.86 -23.66
C ILE A 732 24.01 1.82 -25.06
N GLU A 733 24.46 2.97 -25.52
CA GLU A 733 24.98 3.14 -26.89
C GLU A 733 26.42 3.60 -26.83
N ARG A 734 27.27 3.02 -27.67
CA ARG A 734 28.59 3.58 -27.92
C ARG A 734 28.50 4.69 -28.96
N TYR A 735 29.18 5.77 -28.73
CA TYR A 735 29.21 6.90 -29.61
C TYR A 735 30.64 7.27 -30.00
N ALA A 736 30.82 7.70 -31.26
CA ALA A 736 32.10 8.14 -31.77
C ALA A 736 32.28 9.63 -31.48
N ALA A 737 33.18 9.97 -30.56
CA ALA A 737 33.51 11.35 -30.22
C ALA A 737 35.00 11.50 -29.92
N ALA A 738 35.49 12.70 -30.00
CA ALA A 738 36.84 13.04 -29.62
C ALA A 738 36.93 14.47 -29.10
N THR A 739 37.95 14.75 -28.31
CA THR A 739 38.37 16.09 -27.97
C THR A 739 39.43 16.56 -28.96
N LEU A 740 39.16 17.61 -29.70
CA LEU A 740 40.09 18.19 -30.63
C LEU A 740 40.80 19.38 -29.95
N THR A 741 42.07 19.55 -30.24
CA THR A 741 42.80 20.79 -29.89
C THR A 741 43.05 21.56 -31.17
N LEU A 742 42.49 22.75 -31.28
CA LEU A 742 42.50 23.56 -32.49
C LEU A 742 43.48 24.72 -32.35
N VAL A 743 44.25 24.97 -33.42
CA VAL A 743 45.14 26.15 -33.55
C VAL A 743 44.90 26.79 -34.93
N ARG A 744 44.93 28.11 -35.00
CA ARG A 744 44.88 28.80 -36.30
C ARG A 744 46.24 28.69 -37.03
N ALA A 745 46.30 29.03 -38.29
CA ALA A 745 47.53 29.00 -39.10
C ALA A 745 48.61 29.98 -38.60
N ASP A 746 48.23 30.99 -37.87
CA ASP A 746 49.11 31.96 -37.21
C ASP A 746 49.60 31.52 -35.77
N GLY A 747 49.20 30.33 -35.33
CA GLY A 747 49.54 29.78 -34.01
C GLY A 747 48.61 30.25 -32.88
N THR A 748 47.65 31.13 -33.14
CA THR A 748 46.63 31.54 -32.14
C THR A 748 45.55 30.48 -31.98
N VAL A 749 44.85 30.46 -30.85
CA VAL A 749 43.69 29.59 -30.64
C VAL A 749 42.41 30.30 -31.10
N PRO A 750 41.40 29.55 -31.61
CA PRO A 750 40.10 30.13 -31.85
C PRO A 750 39.43 30.65 -30.57
N ASP A 751 38.65 31.70 -30.68
CA ASP A 751 38.02 32.37 -29.51
C ASP A 751 37.03 31.40 -28.81
N VAL A 752 37.03 31.46 -27.48
CA VAL A 752 36.07 30.69 -26.67
C VAL A 752 34.65 31.08 -27.02
N GLY A 753 33.79 30.07 -27.17
CA GLY A 753 32.41 30.26 -27.62
C GLY A 753 32.20 30.20 -29.13
N THR A 754 33.31 30.14 -29.93
CA THR A 754 33.18 29.93 -31.38
C THR A 754 32.45 28.63 -31.70
N LEU A 755 31.41 28.71 -32.53
CA LEU A 755 30.66 27.53 -32.95
C LEU A 755 31.44 26.71 -33.98
N ALA A 756 31.41 25.40 -33.80
CA ALA A 756 31.98 24.44 -34.72
C ALA A 756 30.90 23.47 -35.23
N ARG A 757 30.93 23.11 -36.49
CA ARG A 757 29.96 22.17 -37.09
C ARG A 757 30.69 21.06 -37.86
N LEU A 758 30.33 19.82 -37.56
CA LEU A 758 30.77 18.66 -38.30
C LEU A 758 30.02 18.55 -39.62
N ASP A 759 30.74 18.34 -40.73
CA ASP A 759 30.11 18.23 -42.07
C ASP A 759 29.19 16.99 -42.10
N GLY A 760 27.94 17.22 -42.56
CA GLY A 760 26.89 16.18 -42.59
C GLY A 760 26.25 15.89 -41.24
N SER A 761 26.44 16.75 -40.23
CA SER A 761 25.74 16.72 -38.92
C SER A 761 25.02 18.03 -38.65
N GLU A 762 23.84 17.95 -38.03
CA GLU A 762 23.11 19.12 -37.51
C GLU A 762 23.63 19.58 -36.15
N LEU A 763 24.46 18.75 -35.50
CA LEU A 763 25.02 19.08 -34.18
C LEU A 763 26.09 20.18 -34.31
N THR A 764 25.96 21.19 -33.46
CA THR A 764 26.95 22.25 -33.28
C THR A 764 27.70 22.04 -31.97
N ALA A 765 29.02 22.15 -32.00
CA ALA A 765 29.87 22.13 -30.81
C ALA A 765 30.47 23.53 -30.61
N MET A 766 30.98 23.80 -29.41
CA MET A 766 31.54 25.11 -29.02
C MET A 766 32.99 24.94 -28.64
N VAL A 767 33.84 25.82 -29.13
CA VAL A 767 35.26 25.87 -28.76
C VAL A 767 35.38 26.39 -27.30
N GLY A 768 36.03 25.63 -26.47
CA GLY A 768 36.38 25.99 -25.10
C GLY A 768 37.71 26.70 -24.97
N TYR A 769 38.23 26.77 -23.73
CA TYR A 769 39.59 27.34 -23.47
C TYR A 769 40.67 26.55 -24.20
N ASP A 770 41.76 27.20 -24.49
CA ASP A 770 42.94 26.61 -25.17
C ASP A 770 42.65 25.90 -26.51
N GLY A 771 41.56 26.34 -27.20
CA GLY A 771 41.15 25.74 -28.48
C GLY A 771 40.61 24.34 -28.37
N VAL A 772 40.21 23.91 -27.16
CA VAL A 772 39.60 22.57 -26.93
C VAL A 772 38.19 22.53 -27.47
N LEU A 773 37.92 21.53 -28.30
CA LEU A 773 36.59 21.30 -28.91
C LEU A 773 36.18 19.84 -28.74
N PHE A 774 35.08 19.60 -28.00
CA PHE A 774 34.47 18.27 -27.94
C PHE A 774 33.45 18.10 -29.06
N ILE A 775 33.57 17.04 -29.86
CA ILE A 775 32.68 16.81 -30.99
C ILE A 775 32.25 15.34 -31.07
N GLU A 776 31.00 15.12 -31.38
CA GLU A 776 30.35 13.82 -31.47
C GLU A 776 29.93 13.51 -32.91
N GLY A 777 29.60 12.22 -33.18
CA GLY A 777 29.11 11.76 -34.48
C GLY A 777 30.25 11.58 -35.52
N LEU A 778 31.46 11.33 -35.04
CA LEU A 778 32.63 11.17 -35.87
C LEU A 778 32.57 9.95 -36.77
N ARG A 779 33.13 10.09 -37.96
CA ARG A 779 33.34 9.02 -38.98
C ARG A 779 34.84 8.79 -39.13
N ALA A 780 35.24 7.82 -39.98
CA ALA A 780 36.65 7.56 -40.26
C ALA A 780 37.40 8.80 -40.77
N GLN A 781 36.73 9.60 -41.60
CA GLN A 781 37.25 10.89 -42.10
C GLN A 781 36.26 12.01 -41.76
N ASN A 782 36.76 13.07 -41.18
CA ASN A 782 35.92 14.15 -40.62
C ASN A 782 36.37 15.50 -41.15
N ARG A 783 35.41 16.38 -41.34
CA ARG A 783 35.59 17.76 -41.70
C ARG A 783 34.76 18.62 -40.74
N VAL A 784 35.43 19.53 -40.06
CA VAL A 784 34.80 20.43 -39.07
C VAL A 784 35.03 21.86 -39.47
N ARG A 785 33.96 22.62 -39.58
CA ARG A 785 33.99 24.07 -39.82
C ARG A 785 33.83 24.79 -38.52
N VAL A 786 34.73 25.74 -38.26
CA VAL A 786 34.82 26.49 -37.02
C VAL A 786 34.66 27.96 -37.34
N GLY A 787 33.72 28.64 -36.68
CA GLY A 787 33.43 30.07 -36.87
C GLY A 787 32.25 30.34 -37.81
N SER A 788 31.98 31.60 -38.07
CA SER A 788 30.92 32.09 -38.92
C SER A 788 31.37 33.34 -39.71
N GLY A 789 30.75 33.56 -40.88
CA GLY A 789 31.05 34.73 -41.72
C GLY A 789 32.44 34.70 -42.37
N LYS A 790 33.25 35.76 -42.16
CA LYS A 790 34.58 35.89 -42.77
C LYS A 790 35.68 35.14 -41.97
N ASP A 791 35.39 34.76 -40.72
CA ASP A 791 36.34 34.10 -39.85
C ASP A 791 36.12 32.60 -39.75
N VAL A 792 35.68 31.96 -40.83
CA VAL A 792 35.46 30.51 -40.90
C VAL A 792 36.73 29.83 -41.31
N CYS A 793 37.14 28.85 -40.52
CA CYS A 793 38.22 27.92 -40.88
C CYS A 793 37.74 26.46 -40.88
N GLU A 794 38.46 25.60 -41.56
CA GLU A 794 38.14 24.17 -41.70
C GLU A 794 39.30 23.31 -41.19
N VAL A 795 38.92 22.24 -40.46
CA VAL A 795 39.84 21.21 -39.98
C VAL A 795 39.44 19.87 -40.57
N ARG A 796 40.39 19.14 -41.12
CA ARG A 796 40.20 17.74 -41.56
C ARG A 796 41.08 16.83 -40.76
N PHE A 797 40.50 15.71 -40.31
CA PHE A 797 41.24 14.73 -39.53
C PHE A 797 40.67 13.32 -39.69
N ASP A 798 41.52 12.33 -39.53
CA ASP A 798 41.11 10.93 -39.43
C ASP A 798 40.79 10.56 -37.99
N TYR A 799 39.70 9.86 -37.83
CA TYR A 799 39.28 9.33 -36.54
C TYR A 799 39.36 7.82 -36.48
N LYS A 800 40.08 7.30 -35.50
CA LYS A 800 40.10 5.85 -35.20
C LYS A 800 39.50 5.66 -33.83
N PRO A 801 38.38 4.91 -33.70
CA PRO A 801 37.78 4.67 -32.37
C PRO A 801 38.74 3.84 -31.50
N VAL A 802 38.98 4.33 -30.29
CA VAL A 802 39.66 3.60 -29.22
C VAL A 802 38.59 3.07 -28.27
N ALA A 803 38.58 1.76 -28.12
CA ALA A 803 37.53 1.14 -27.30
C ALA A 803 37.65 1.60 -25.83
N GLY A 804 36.58 2.20 -25.32
CA GLY A 804 36.50 2.64 -23.93
C GLY A 804 37.05 4.01 -23.62
N GLU A 805 37.62 4.72 -24.61
CA GLU A 805 38.24 6.02 -24.43
C GLU A 805 37.74 7.03 -25.46
N LEU A 806 37.73 8.28 -25.09
CA LEU A 806 37.51 9.40 -26.01
C LEU A 806 38.89 10.00 -26.34
N PRO A 807 39.42 9.78 -27.54
CA PRO A 807 40.77 10.22 -27.93
C PRO A 807 40.85 11.76 -27.94
N VAL A 808 42.01 12.28 -27.59
CA VAL A 808 42.39 13.67 -27.80
C VAL A 808 43.20 13.73 -29.07
N ILE A 809 42.73 14.51 -30.06
CA ILE A 809 43.36 14.67 -31.39
C ILE A 809 43.83 16.10 -31.56
N GLY A 810 45.10 16.28 -31.81
CA GLY A 810 45.66 17.61 -32.06
C GLY A 810 47.08 17.78 -31.55
N PRO A 811 47.65 18.99 -31.69
CA PRO A 811 47.00 20.20 -32.24
C PRO A 811 46.67 20.09 -33.73
N LEU A 812 45.46 20.47 -34.12
CA LEU A 812 44.98 20.50 -35.49
C LEU A 812 44.95 21.97 -35.99
N VAL A 813 45.58 22.21 -37.15
CA VAL A 813 45.60 23.53 -37.77
C VAL A 813 44.30 23.80 -38.52
N CYS A 814 43.55 24.81 -38.06
CA CYS A 814 42.30 25.29 -38.69
C CYS A 814 42.70 26.20 -39.88
N GLN A 815 42.49 25.73 -41.10
CA GLN A 815 42.84 26.46 -42.32
C GLN A 815 41.70 27.41 -42.69
N PRO A 816 42.01 28.68 -43.00
CA PRO A 816 40.99 29.62 -43.42
C PRO A 816 40.32 29.12 -44.72
N LEU A 817 39.00 29.14 -44.78
CA LEU A 817 38.28 28.91 -46.03
C LEU A 817 38.45 30.19 -46.87
N GLN A 818 39.26 30.13 -47.97
CA GLN A 818 39.28 31.21 -48.93
C GLN A 818 37.88 31.29 -49.55
N GLY A 819 37.20 32.43 -49.33
CA GLY A 819 35.85 32.61 -49.83
C GLY A 819 35.80 32.46 -51.36
N GLU A 820 34.83 31.62 -51.82
CA GLU A 820 34.32 31.72 -53.19
C GLU A 820 33.53 32.99 -53.42
#